data_57bcb82c0d8ad16de0f8b5c054863a5e
#
_entry.id   57bcb82c0d8ad16de0f8b5c054863a5e
#
_cell.length_a   1.000
_cell.length_b   1.000
_cell.length_c   1.000
_cell.angle_alpha   90.00
_cell.angle_beta   90.00
_cell.angle_gamma   90.00
#
_symmetry.space_group_name_H-M   'P 1'
#
loop_
_entity.id
_entity.type
_entity.pdbx_description
1 polymer ?
#
loop_
_entity_poly.entity_id
_entity_poly.type
_entity_poly.pdbx_seq_one_letter_code
_entity_poly.pdbx_strand_id
1 'polypeptide(L)'
;MKMILKTMVCLAVAFSGTAGAANYSPEKSQASLALKVPGNPAVEYPLTLSKLSDSYFDYEWKAQEKIPVTIFQQISTVDDKQQVTVVLTAMEDVYFNFEERIRTDFRHDDCQFYLPGFWYRRNLRSPKEAPSFHTSDSWVVREDRLSTPLTGIFDEKQKKYMTVVRRAEYIQDALSTHKEGEVILSGTTSLGFTGFENLDGTAALAFGFPYKEAPKTYIRKLTLAPSVTAFQLLKKGESISLTWEIHEGKGEDFAEFVSHTWEYCYDTFQPKPVETDYTPDYTKEILSHFFIESFVGDRPLNYNSGVHMRTDDCQNTGSAEVGFVGRVLLNAFNAWEYGWKNNRADLKENAAKVFDTYLVNGFSPAGFFKEFVDYRTGYEETVFSIRRQSEGIYAIFHYLDFEKRNGRKHPEWEAKVRKMLDVFLQLQNPEGSFPRKFKDDLSIVDKSGGSTPSATLPLVMGYKYFKDKRYLESAKRTAEYLEKELISKSDYFSSTLDANCEDKEASLYAATATYYLALVSQGKEREHYTGLTKKAAYFALSWYYLWDVPFAPGQMLGDIGLKTRGWGNVSVENNHIDVFIFEFASILNWLSKEYSEPRFSQFAEVISTSMRQLLPYEGHLCGVAKCGYYPEVVQHTNWDYGKNGKGYYNDIFAPGWTVAPLWELFSPGRAEQFFRK
;
A
#
# COMPACT_ATOMS: atom_id res chain seq x y z
N MET A 1 22.29 -39.85 18.37
CA MET A 1 22.45 -38.40 18.13
C MET A 1 23.16 -38.10 16.79
N LYS A 2 24.18 -38.86 16.34
CA LYS A 2 24.84 -38.64 15.02
C LYS A 2 24.03 -39.12 13.79
N MET A 3 22.98 -39.90 13.95
CA MET A 3 22.24 -40.51 12.83
C MET A 3 20.99 -39.72 12.40
N ILE A 4 20.39 -38.90 13.29
CA ILE A 4 19.19 -38.10 12.98
C ILE A 4 19.54 -36.83 12.19
N LEU A 5 20.75 -36.29 12.37
CA LEU A 5 21.25 -35.13 11.63
C LEU A 5 21.53 -35.38 10.13
N LYS A 6 21.70 -36.63 9.73
CA LYS A 6 22.04 -37.01 8.36
C LYS A 6 20.87 -37.03 7.38
N THR A 7 19.63 -37.07 7.85
CA THR A 7 18.46 -37.27 6.97
C THR A 7 17.77 -35.95 6.57
N MET A 8 18.11 -34.81 7.17
CA MET A 8 17.49 -33.50 6.87
C MET A 8 18.37 -32.58 6.00
N VAL A 9 19.54 -33.03 5.53
CA VAL A 9 20.54 -32.12 4.93
C VAL A 9 20.90 -32.48 3.48
N CYS A 10 20.09 -33.24 2.78
CA CYS A 10 20.37 -33.60 1.40
C CYS A 10 19.72 -32.69 0.35
N LEU A 11 19.91 -31.35 0.43
CA LEU A 11 19.71 -30.46 -0.72
C LEU A 11 20.52 -29.14 -0.53
N ALA A 12 21.84 -29.29 -0.46
CA ALA A 12 22.72 -28.15 -0.69
C ALA A 12 23.56 -28.44 -1.95
N VAL A 13 23.17 -27.84 -3.05
CA VAL A 13 23.98 -27.81 -4.28
C VAL A 13 25.10 -26.80 -4.04
N ALA A 14 26.34 -27.26 -3.99
CA ALA A 14 27.51 -26.41 -3.91
C ALA A 14 27.74 -25.72 -5.26
N PHE A 15 27.50 -24.42 -5.33
CA PHE A 15 28.02 -23.56 -6.39
C PHE A 15 29.16 -22.72 -5.84
N SER A 16 30.35 -22.90 -6.42
CA SER A 16 31.52 -22.09 -6.17
C SER A 16 31.47 -20.82 -7.05
N GLY A 17 31.00 -19.71 -6.49
CA GLY A 17 31.08 -18.38 -7.10
C GLY A 17 32.11 -17.54 -6.35
N THR A 18 32.91 -16.76 -7.06
CA THR A 18 33.95 -15.86 -6.53
C THR A 18 33.31 -14.67 -5.82
N ALA A 19 33.66 -14.50 -4.55
CA ALA A 19 33.08 -13.53 -3.64
C ALA A 19 33.40 -12.07 -3.97
N GLY A 20 32.35 -11.26 -4.17
CA GLY A 20 32.34 -9.88 -3.73
C GLY A 20 31.89 -9.87 -2.28
N ALA A 21 32.77 -9.50 -1.35
CA ALA A 21 32.51 -9.66 0.07
C ALA A 21 31.35 -8.79 0.54
N ALA A 22 30.21 -9.36 0.87
CA ALA A 22 29.25 -8.75 1.76
C ALA A 22 29.88 -8.66 3.17
N ASN A 23 29.74 -7.52 3.83
CA ASN A 23 30.45 -7.23 5.07
C ASN A 23 29.69 -7.63 6.35
N TYR A 24 28.73 -8.55 6.26
CA TYR A 24 28.14 -9.12 7.46
C TYR A 24 29.22 -9.89 8.22
N SER A 25 29.51 -9.41 9.41
CA SER A 25 30.40 -10.11 10.34
C SER A 25 29.54 -10.63 11.49
N PRO A 26 29.63 -11.93 11.81
CA PRO A 26 28.94 -12.51 12.96
C PRO A 26 29.23 -11.79 14.28
N GLU A 27 30.40 -11.16 14.39
CA GLU A 27 30.79 -10.36 15.56
C GLU A 27 29.91 -9.12 15.77
N LYS A 28 29.16 -8.67 14.73
CA LYS A 28 28.19 -7.59 14.81
C LYS A 28 26.80 -8.07 15.24
N SER A 29 26.60 -9.37 15.34
CA SER A 29 25.31 -9.95 15.75
C SER A 29 25.18 -10.04 17.27
N GLN A 30 24.00 -9.75 17.74
CA GLN A 30 23.53 -9.96 19.11
C GLN A 30 22.22 -10.73 19.03
N ALA A 31 22.06 -11.78 19.84
CA ALA A 31 20.82 -12.53 19.87
C ALA A 31 20.32 -12.74 21.29
N SER A 32 19.02 -12.99 21.42
CA SER A 32 18.39 -13.42 22.64
C SER A 32 17.34 -14.49 22.40
N LEU A 33 17.11 -15.33 23.41
CA LEU A 33 16.04 -16.31 23.45
C LEU A 33 15.16 -16.02 24.65
N ALA A 34 13.89 -15.71 24.41
CA ALA A 34 12.91 -15.61 25.48
C ALA A 34 12.16 -16.94 25.61
N LEU A 35 12.07 -17.47 26.83
CA LEU A 35 11.34 -18.68 27.17
C LEU A 35 10.17 -18.35 28.09
N LYS A 36 9.00 -18.90 27.76
CA LYS A 36 7.75 -18.66 28.47
C LYS A 36 7.21 -19.92 29.12
N VAL A 37 6.96 -19.84 30.41
CA VAL A 37 6.18 -20.85 31.13
C VAL A 37 4.76 -20.31 31.34
N PRO A 38 3.69 -21.06 30.99
CA PRO A 38 2.33 -20.61 31.19
C PRO A 38 2.09 -20.13 32.63
N GLY A 39 1.48 -18.94 32.78
CA GLY A 39 1.20 -18.33 34.09
C GLY A 39 2.35 -17.51 34.70
N ASN A 40 3.58 -17.58 34.15
CA ASN A 40 4.72 -16.80 34.62
C ASN A 40 5.18 -15.80 33.52
N PRO A 41 5.84 -14.69 33.89
CA PRO A 41 6.54 -13.84 32.94
C PRO A 41 7.57 -14.63 32.12
N ALA A 42 7.82 -14.21 30.88
CA ALA A 42 8.90 -14.78 30.08
C ALA A 42 10.27 -14.40 30.67
N VAL A 43 11.23 -15.31 30.51
CA VAL A 43 12.63 -15.08 30.89
C VAL A 43 13.44 -14.94 29.60
N GLU A 44 14.15 -13.83 29.48
CA GLU A 44 15.04 -13.55 28.35
C GLU A 44 16.47 -13.98 28.68
N TYR A 45 17.08 -14.72 27.78
CA TYR A 45 18.46 -15.20 27.87
C TYR A 45 19.28 -14.52 26.75
N PRO A 46 20.19 -13.59 27.10
CA PRO A 46 21.19 -13.10 26.15
C PRO A 46 22.06 -14.24 25.66
N LEU A 47 22.35 -14.24 24.36
CA LEU A 47 23.14 -15.30 23.73
C LEU A 47 24.50 -14.78 23.28
N THR A 48 25.52 -15.61 23.41
CA THR A 48 26.88 -15.36 22.92
C THR A 48 27.18 -16.29 21.76
N LEU A 49 27.68 -15.76 20.66
CA LEU A 49 28.04 -16.52 19.48
C LEU A 49 29.43 -17.14 19.63
N SER A 50 29.54 -18.45 19.39
CA SER A 50 30.79 -19.20 19.40
C SER A 50 31.01 -19.84 18.04
N LYS A 51 32.18 -19.63 17.43
CA LYS A 51 32.56 -20.30 16.17
C LYS A 51 32.83 -21.78 16.44
N LEU A 52 32.28 -22.67 15.61
CA LEU A 52 32.51 -24.08 15.62
C LEU A 52 33.54 -24.42 14.53
N SER A 53 34.65 -25.10 14.88
CA SER A 53 35.56 -25.70 13.89
C SER A 53 35.03 -27.07 13.46
N ASP A 54 35.12 -27.39 12.19
CA ASP A 54 34.76 -28.72 11.61
C ASP A 54 33.27 -29.08 11.69
N SER A 55 32.36 -28.13 11.81
CA SER A 55 30.92 -28.34 11.88
C SER A 55 30.23 -27.98 10.57
N TYR A 56 29.10 -28.62 10.27
CA TYR A 56 28.19 -28.22 9.21
C TYR A 56 27.58 -26.83 9.42
N PHE A 57 27.39 -26.47 10.70
CA PHE A 57 27.06 -25.11 11.12
C PHE A 57 28.33 -24.38 11.54
N ASP A 58 28.47 -23.12 11.13
CA ASP A 58 29.65 -22.31 11.41
C ASP A 58 29.70 -21.83 12.85
N TYR A 59 28.53 -21.70 13.50
CA TYR A 59 28.41 -21.08 14.82
C TYR A 59 27.37 -21.77 15.70
N GLU A 60 27.52 -21.56 17.03
CA GLU A 60 26.55 -21.95 18.07
C GLU A 60 26.27 -20.74 18.97
N TRP A 61 24.99 -20.44 19.18
CA TRP A 61 24.56 -19.49 20.16
C TRP A 61 24.42 -20.12 21.54
N LYS A 62 25.05 -19.53 22.57
CA LYS A 62 25.07 -20.04 23.96
C LYS A 62 24.57 -19.01 24.93
N ALA A 63 23.65 -19.39 25.81
CA ALA A 63 23.33 -18.63 26.99
C ALA A 63 24.38 -18.87 28.11
N GLN A 64 24.52 -17.92 29.03
CA GLN A 64 25.36 -18.11 30.22
C GLN A 64 24.81 -19.21 31.14
N GLU A 65 23.48 -19.28 31.23
CA GLU A 65 22.78 -20.31 31.98
C GLU A 65 22.40 -21.47 31.04
N LYS A 66 22.21 -22.66 31.64
CA LYS A 66 21.77 -23.83 30.89
C LYS A 66 20.29 -23.65 30.48
N ILE A 67 20.03 -23.59 29.17
CA ILE A 67 18.69 -23.53 28.59
C ILE A 67 18.33 -24.87 27.93
N PRO A 68 17.03 -25.24 27.85
CA PRO A 68 16.59 -26.50 27.24
C PRO A 68 16.47 -26.42 25.70
N VAL A 69 17.27 -25.59 25.05
CA VAL A 69 17.29 -25.39 23.59
C VAL A 69 18.75 -25.30 23.12
N THR A 70 19.08 -25.99 22.05
CA THR A 70 20.34 -25.76 21.32
C THR A 70 20.07 -24.91 20.10
N ILE A 71 20.97 -23.96 19.81
CA ILE A 71 20.78 -22.97 18.75
C ILE A 71 22.06 -22.94 17.90
N PHE A 72 21.94 -23.39 16.66
CA PHE A 72 23.03 -23.36 15.69
C PHE A 72 22.76 -22.34 14.60
N GLN A 73 23.82 -21.72 14.10
CA GLN A 73 23.74 -20.76 13.00
C GLN A 73 24.73 -21.15 11.90
N GLN A 74 24.23 -21.08 10.67
CA GLN A 74 25.03 -21.20 9.46
C GLN A 74 24.98 -19.88 8.70
N ILE A 75 26.13 -19.46 8.18
CA ILE A 75 26.24 -18.34 7.26
C ILE A 75 26.73 -18.89 5.93
N SER A 76 25.99 -18.61 4.86
CA SER A 76 26.33 -19.00 3.51
C SER A 76 26.18 -17.82 2.56
N THR A 77 26.89 -17.86 1.43
CA THR A 77 26.71 -16.86 0.36
C THR A 77 26.08 -17.58 -0.85
N VAL A 78 24.95 -17.04 -1.30
CA VAL A 78 24.22 -17.55 -2.46
C VAL A 78 23.95 -16.34 -3.38
N ASP A 79 24.43 -16.38 -4.60
CA ASP A 79 24.27 -15.31 -5.60
C ASP A 79 24.62 -13.91 -5.05
N ASP A 80 25.81 -13.79 -4.45
CA ASP A 80 26.35 -12.57 -3.82
C ASP A 80 25.54 -12.04 -2.61
N LYS A 81 24.58 -12.82 -2.09
CA LYS A 81 23.77 -12.52 -0.91
C LYS A 81 24.18 -13.41 0.23
N GLN A 82 24.22 -12.85 1.42
CA GLN A 82 24.46 -13.64 2.63
C GLN A 82 23.15 -14.18 3.19
N GLN A 83 23.11 -15.48 3.38
CA GLN A 83 22.01 -16.15 4.09
C GLN A 83 22.46 -16.53 5.50
N VAL A 84 21.66 -16.13 6.47
CA VAL A 84 21.78 -16.52 7.87
C VAL A 84 20.69 -17.52 8.16
N THR A 85 21.06 -18.76 8.46
CA THR A 85 20.12 -19.81 8.84
C THR A 85 20.34 -20.20 10.29
N VAL A 86 19.31 -20.04 11.11
CA VAL A 86 19.32 -20.41 12.54
C VAL A 86 18.45 -21.64 12.73
N VAL A 87 19.00 -22.64 13.42
CA VAL A 87 18.29 -23.88 13.77
C VAL A 87 18.18 -23.98 15.29
N LEU A 88 16.94 -23.96 15.80
CA LEU A 88 16.63 -24.19 17.20
C LEU A 88 16.14 -25.63 17.36
N THR A 89 16.66 -26.35 18.36
CA THR A 89 16.24 -27.71 18.70
C THR A 89 15.89 -27.78 20.18
N ALA A 90 14.66 -28.16 20.51
CA ALA A 90 14.19 -28.25 21.88
C ALA A 90 14.64 -29.57 22.54
N MET A 91 15.17 -29.48 23.76
CA MET A 91 15.51 -30.62 24.61
C MET A 91 14.40 -31.02 25.57
N GLU A 92 13.46 -30.08 25.80
CA GLU A 92 12.21 -30.22 26.55
C GLU A 92 11.12 -29.43 25.82
N ASP A 93 9.85 -29.58 26.18
CA ASP A 93 8.77 -28.75 25.63
C ASP A 93 8.95 -27.30 26.07
N VAL A 94 9.08 -26.36 25.12
CA VAL A 94 9.31 -24.94 25.40
C VAL A 94 8.42 -24.04 24.58
N TYR A 95 7.94 -22.94 25.17
CA TYR A 95 7.39 -21.82 24.44
C TYR A 95 8.51 -20.78 24.28
N PHE A 96 8.85 -20.46 23.04
CA PHE A 96 10.02 -19.63 22.73
C PHE A 96 9.67 -18.40 21.87
N ASN A 97 10.55 -17.39 21.95
CA ASN A 97 10.70 -16.31 20.99
C ASN A 97 12.21 -16.05 20.81
N PHE A 98 12.66 -16.07 19.57
CA PHE A 98 14.07 -15.82 19.21
C PHE A 98 14.19 -14.48 18.49
N GLU A 99 15.21 -13.71 18.86
CA GLU A 99 15.52 -12.42 18.25
C GLU A 99 17.02 -12.31 17.95
N GLU A 100 17.34 -11.77 16.76
CA GLU A 100 18.69 -11.39 16.38
C GLU A 100 18.73 -9.94 15.93
N ARG A 101 19.82 -9.26 16.29
CA ARG A 101 20.12 -7.88 15.91
C ARG A 101 21.49 -7.83 15.25
N ILE A 102 21.57 -7.15 14.09
CA ILE A 102 22.81 -6.96 13.35
C ILE A 102 23.16 -5.48 13.35
N ARG A 103 24.24 -5.11 14.05
CA ARG A 103 24.78 -3.76 14.00
C ARG A 103 25.33 -3.46 12.60
N THR A 104 24.93 -2.33 12.03
CA THR A 104 25.55 -1.80 10.82
C THR A 104 26.79 -0.97 11.18
N ASP A 105 27.49 -0.44 10.15
CA ASP A 105 28.52 0.58 10.33
C ASP A 105 27.94 2.01 10.18
N PHE A 106 26.59 2.14 10.24
CA PHE A 106 25.88 3.38 10.00
C PHE A 106 25.54 4.06 11.31
N ARG A 107 25.78 5.37 11.37
CA ARG A 107 25.32 6.18 12.48
C ARG A 107 23.80 6.33 12.38
N HIS A 108 23.07 5.99 13.44
CA HIS A 108 21.61 6.00 13.46
C HIS A 108 21.00 7.35 13.03
N ASP A 109 21.58 8.48 13.47
CA ASP A 109 21.09 9.81 13.11
C ASP A 109 21.22 10.16 11.62
N ASP A 110 22.07 9.46 10.90
CA ASP A 110 22.32 9.67 9.47
C ASP A 110 21.49 8.72 8.58
N CYS A 111 20.68 7.85 9.20
CA CYS A 111 19.92 6.81 8.55
C CYS A 111 18.46 7.19 8.28
N GLN A 112 17.95 6.65 7.18
CA GLN A 112 16.53 6.53 6.87
C GLN A 112 16.15 5.04 6.89
N PHE A 113 14.96 4.74 7.39
CA PHE A 113 14.48 3.38 7.61
C PHE A 113 13.33 3.05 6.68
N TYR A 114 13.25 1.79 6.28
CA TYR A 114 12.28 1.32 5.30
C TYR A 114 11.70 -0.04 5.72
N LEU A 115 10.41 -0.05 6.01
CA LEU A 115 9.60 -1.25 6.15
C LEU A 115 8.43 -1.10 5.16
N PRO A 116 8.45 -1.82 4.03
CA PRO A 116 7.52 -1.59 2.93
C PRO A 116 6.04 -1.64 3.33
N GLY A 117 5.29 -0.60 2.97
CA GLY A 117 3.87 -0.48 3.29
C GLY A 117 3.57 -0.04 4.73
N PHE A 118 4.58 0.18 5.57
CA PHE A 118 4.39 0.52 6.98
C PHE A 118 5.28 1.67 7.47
N TRP A 119 6.53 1.76 7.01
CA TRP A 119 7.49 2.74 7.49
C TRP A 119 8.36 3.27 6.36
N TYR A 120 8.40 4.60 6.24
CA TYR A 120 9.19 5.32 5.26
C TYR A 120 9.99 6.42 5.93
N ARG A 121 11.32 6.38 5.77
CA ARG A 121 12.26 7.33 6.38
C ARG A 121 12.14 7.30 7.91
N ARG A 122 11.48 8.27 8.52
CA ARG A 122 11.27 8.36 9.98
C ARG A 122 9.81 8.53 10.36
N ASN A 123 8.90 8.43 9.41
CA ASN A 123 7.46 8.65 9.58
C ASN A 123 7.11 9.95 10.33
N LEU A 124 7.92 11.03 10.15
CA LEU A 124 7.75 12.28 10.89
C LEU A 124 6.51 13.08 10.48
N ARG A 125 5.86 12.71 9.39
CA ARG A 125 4.58 13.29 9.00
C ARG A 125 3.41 12.74 9.82
N SER A 126 3.54 11.53 10.32
CA SER A 126 2.56 10.90 11.19
C SER A 126 2.57 11.54 12.59
N PRO A 127 1.43 11.60 13.28
CA PRO A 127 1.39 12.05 14.66
C PRO A 127 1.98 10.98 15.60
N LYS A 128 2.18 11.36 16.88
CA LYS A 128 2.73 10.44 17.90
C LYS A 128 1.83 9.24 18.23
N GLU A 129 0.55 9.29 17.84
CA GLU A 129 -0.44 8.22 17.97
C GLU A 129 -0.32 7.15 16.87
N ALA A 130 0.57 7.36 15.90
CA ALA A 130 0.89 6.42 14.82
C ALA A 130 2.37 5.98 14.92
N PRO A 131 2.76 4.89 14.22
CA PRO A 131 4.16 4.47 14.15
C PRO A 131 5.05 5.57 13.58
N SER A 132 5.94 6.12 14.40
CA SER A 132 6.82 7.24 14.02
C SER A 132 7.96 7.46 15.00
N PHE A 133 8.98 8.21 14.59
CA PHE A 133 10.05 8.68 15.49
C PHE A 133 9.56 9.61 16.60
N HIS A 134 8.34 10.15 16.52
CA HIS A 134 7.74 10.88 17.65
C HIS A 134 7.48 9.98 18.87
N THR A 135 7.38 8.68 18.67
CA THR A 135 7.13 7.70 19.72
C THR A 135 8.41 6.96 20.09
N SER A 136 9.21 6.51 19.12
CA SER A 136 10.47 5.78 19.33
C SER A 136 11.32 5.82 18.07
N ASP A 137 12.64 5.78 18.26
CA ASP A 137 13.66 5.63 17.23
C ASP A 137 14.04 4.17 16.96
N SER A 138 13.28 3.23 17.53
CA SER A 138 13.45 1.79 17.39
C SER A 138 12.08 1.14 17.26
N TRP A 139 11.88 0.33 16.21
CA TRP A 139 10.61 -0.34 15.91
C TRP A 139 10.83 -1.71 15.31
N VAL A 140 10.13 -2.69 15.86
CA VAL A 140 9.95 -4.00 15.24
C VAL A 140 8.47 -4.30 15.07
N VAL A 141 8.09 -4.92 13.95
CA VAL A 141 6.70 -5.19 13.60
C VAL A 141 6.54 -6.59 13.04
N ARG A 142 5.34 -7.13 13.15
CA ARG A 142 4.94 -8.38 12.51
C ARG A 142 5.11 -8.27 10.99
N GLU A 143 5.54 -9.38 10.38
CA GLU A 143 5.76 -9.42 8.93
C GLU A 143 4.50 -9.16 8.11
N ASP A 144 3.32 -9.57 8.57
CA ASP A 144 2.06 -9.39 7.84
C ASP A 144 1.59 -7.92 7.70
N ARG A 145 2.18 -7.00 8.46
CA ARG A 145 1.98 -5.56 8.24
C ARG A 145 2.69 -5.01 7.02
N LEU A 146 3.66 -5.76 6.50
CA LEU A 146 4.58 -5.32 5.48
C LEU A 146 4.17 -5.87 4.11
N SER A 147 4.19 -5.02 3.10
CA SER A 147 3.98 -5.44 1.70
C SER A 147 5.07 -6.40 1.21
N THR A 148 6.21 -6.40 1.89
CA THR A 148 7.29 -7.38 1.77
C THR A 148 7.92 -7.58 3.15
N PRO A 149 8.17 -8.81 3.63
CA PRO A 149 8.74 -9.08 4.95
C PRO A 149 10.23 -8.69 5.01
N LEU A 150 10.49 -7.39 5.01
CA LEU A 150 11.79 -6.77 4.87
C LEU A 150 11.94 -5.56 5.79
N THR A 151 13.16 -5.37 6.31
CA THR A 151 13.63 -4.09 6.85
C THR A 151 14.87 -3.64 6.10
N GLY A 152 14.92 -2.35 5.76
CA GLY A 152 16.09 -1.71 5.16
C GLY A 152 16.52 -0.46 5.93
N ILE A 153 17.82 -0.23 5.95
CA ILE A 153 18.48 0.95 6.53
C ILE A 153 19.33 1.58 5.45
N PHE A 154 19.11 2.85 5.15
CA PHE A 154 19.86 3.64 4.19
C PHE A 154 20.62 4.77 4.90
N ASP A 155 21.94 4.78 4.81
CA ASP A 155 22.80 5.86 5.29
C ASP A 155 22.91 6.95 4.22
N GLU A 156 22.33 8.12 4.48
CA GLU A 156 22.28 9.23 3.54
C GLU A 156 23.67 9.85 3.27
N LYS A 157 24.61 9.74 4.22
CA LYS A 157 25.98 10.29 4.08
C LYS A 157 26.88 9.35 3.31
N GLN A 158 26.82 8.04 3.62
CA GLN A 158 27.67 7.05 2.97
C GLN A 158 27.12 6.59 1.63
N LYS A 159 25.83 6.88 1.33
CA LYS A 159 25.12 6.39 0.14
C LYS A 159 25.12 4.86 0.04
N LYS A 160 24.97 4.20 1.20
CA LYS A 160 24.93 2.75 1.34
C LYS A 160 23.68 2.32 2.05
N TYR A 161 23.27 1.09 1.80
CA TYR A 161 22.15 0.47 2.51
C TYR A 161 22.44 -0.97 2.90
N MET A 162 21.72 -1.42 3.92
CA MET A 162 21.66 -2.82 4.32
C MET A 162 20.22 -3.20 4.52
N THR A 163 19.82 -4.38 4.03
CA THR A 163 18.46 -4.92 4.18
C THR A 163 18.50 -6.33 4.75
N VAL A 164 17.44 -6.70 5.46
CA VAL A 164 17.16 -8.07 5.87
C VAL A 164 15.81 -8.49 5.35
N VAL A 165 15.75 -9.65 4.69
CA VAL A 165 14.53 -10.26 4.14
C VAL A 165 14.40 -11.66 4.68
N ARG A 166 13.26 -12.04 5.23
CA ARG A 166 13.04 -13.40 5.67
C ARG A 166 12.73 -14.32 4.48
N ARG A 167 13.38 -15.49 4.45
CA ARG A 167 13.12 -16.58 3.51
C ARG A 167 12.32 -17.65 4.23
N ALA A 168 11.01 -17.63 4.03
CA ALA A 168 10.09 -18.56 4.68
C ALA A 168 8.98 -18.99 3.73
N GLU A 169 8.40 -20.16 4.00
CA GLU A 169 7.10 -20.55 3.45
C GLU A 169 6.00 -20.03 4.40
N TYR A 170 5.22 -19.09 3.92
CA TYR A 170 4.14 -18.45 4.69
C TYR A 170 2.83 -19.20 4.47
N ILE A 171 2.62 -20.29 5.21
CA ILE A 171 1.50 -21.22 4.96
C ILE A 171 0.40 -21.20 6.02
N GLN A 172 0.69 -20.72 7.23
CA GLN A 172 -0.25 -20.77 8.34
C GLN A 172 -0.05 -19.67 9.36
N ASP A 173 -1.11 -19.34 10.07
CA ASP A 173 -1.08 -18.49 11.26
C ASP A 173 -1.88 -19.13 12.39
N ALA A 174 -1.59 -18.73 13.62
CA ALA A 174 -2.30 -19.16 14.81
C ALA A 174 -3.30 -18.08 15.25
N LEU A 175 -4.55 -18.48 15.47
CA LEU A 175 -5.54 -17.56 16.02
C LEU A 175 -5.13 -17.15 17.44
N SER A 176 -5.03 -15.82 17.68
CA SER A 176 -4.81 -15.25 18.99
C SER A 176 -5.91 -14.26 19.35
N THR A 177 -6.45 -14.40 20.55
CA THR A 177 -7.44 -13.46 21.11
C THR A 177 -6.77 -12.30 21.86
N HIS A 178 -5.47 -12.41 22.14
CA HIS A 178 -4.70 -11.37 22.82
C HIS A 178 -3.98 -10.49 21.79
N LYS A 179 -3.97 -9.18 22.05
CA LYS A 179 -3.41 -8.17 21.15
C LYS A 179 -2.25 -7.39 21.78
N GLU A 180 -1.89 -7.69 23.02
CA GLU A 180 -0.82 -7.04 23.76
C GLU A 180 -0.17 -7.98 24.79
N GLY A 181 1.03 -7.65 25.22
CA GLY A 181 1.79 -8.40 26.20
C GLY A 181 2.38 -9.70 25.65
N GLU A 182 2.56 -10.66 26.52
CA GLU A 182 3.13 -11.96 26.23
C GLU A 182 2.02 -12.96 25.82
N VAL A 183 2.03 -13.41 24.58
CA VAL A 183 0.96 -14.22 23.99
C VAL A 183 1.47 -15.62 23.68
N ILE A 184 0.93 -16.63 24.33
CA ILE A 184 1.14 -18.03 23.95
C ILE A 184 0.18 -18.36 22.78
N LEU A 185 0.75 -18.77 21.67
CA LEU A 185 -0.03 -19.12 20.48
C LEU A 185 -0.79 -20.45 20.67
N SER A 186 -2.03 -20.48 20.21
CA SER A 186 -2.87 -21.68 20.27
C SER A 186 -2.49 -22.75 19.23
N GLY A 187 -1.54 -22.43 18.35
CA GLY A 187 -1.04 -23.29 17.27
C GLY A 187 0.30 -22.78 16.75
N THR A 188 0.66 -23.18 15.55
CA THR A 188 1.87 -22.73 14.89
C THR A 188 1.60 -21.53 13.97
N THR A 189 2.55 -20.62 13.85
CA THR A 189 2.53 -19.53 12.88
C THR A 189 3.74 -19.62 11.94
N SER A 190 3.60 -19.09 10.73
CA SER A 190 4.72 -18.84 9.83
C SER A 190 5.28 -17.42 9.98
N LEU A 191 4.61 -16.55 10.73
CA LEU A 191 4.96 -15.14 10.86
C LEU A 191 6.06 -14.91 11.88
N GLY A 192 7.09 -14.20 11.45
CA GLY A 192 8.09 -13.58 12.31
C GLY A 192 7.87 -12.09 12.47
N PHE A 193 8.96 -11.40 12.80
CA PHE A 193 9.02 -9.95 12.88
C PHE A 193 10.33 -9.44 12.29
N THR A 194 10.31 -8.16 11.90
CA THR A 194 11.49 -7.44 11.45
C THR A 194 11.37 -5.96 11.80
N GLY A 195 12.50 -5.27 11.86
CA GLY A 195 12.54 -3.86 12.20
C GLY A 195 13.96 -3.32 12.32
N PHE A 196 14.07 -2.18 12.97
CA PHE A 196 15.33 -1.49 13.20
C PHE A 196 15.43 -1.03 14.65
N GLU A 197 16.65 -0.94 15.15
CA GLU A 197 16.95 -0.46 16.52
C GLU A 197 18.09 0.56 16.51
N ASN A 198 18.07 1.43 17.50
CA ASN A 198 19.19 2.29 17.87
C ASN A 198 20.01 1.61 18.96
N LEU A 199 21.14 1.06 18.61
CA LEU A 199 22.08 0.45 19.55
C LEU A 199 23.25 1.41 19.85
N ASP A 200 23.09 2.23 20.89
CA ASP A 200 24.09 3.21 21.33
C ASP A 200 24.54 4.17 20.19
N GLY A 201 23.60 4.69 19.41
CA GLY A 201 23.86 5.60 18.31
C GLY A 201 24.22 4.93 16.98
N THR A 202 24.24 3.60 16.93
CA THR A 202 24.46 2.81 15.73
C THR A 202 23.13 2.20 15.26
N ALA A 203 22.82 2.31 13.97
CA ALA A 203 21.64 1.66 13.42
C ALA A 203 21.84 0.14 13.34
N ALA A 204 20.82 -0.62 13.69
CA ALA A 204 20.83 -2.07 13.64
C ALA A 204 19.55 -2.61 12.99
N LEU A 205 19.69 -3.68 12.22
CA LEU A 205 18.57 -4.51 11.78
C LEU A 205 18.17 -5.42 12.93
N ALA A 206 16.85 -5.55 13.18
CA ALA A 206 16.30 -6.45 14.19
C ALA A 206 15.28 -7.39 13.53
N PHE A 207 15.35 -8.68 13.82
CA PHE A 207 14.45 -9.68 13.25
C PHE A 207 14.36 -10.92 14.15
N GLY A 208 13.33 -11.70 13.98
CA GLY A 208 13.14 -12.89 14.78
C GLY A 208 11.86 -13.67 14.50
N PHE A 209 11.58 -14.65 15.40
CA PHE A 209 10.45 -15.55 15.26
C PHE A 209 10.05 -16.16 16.62
N PRO A 210 8.77 -16.40 16.89
CA PRO A 210 7.60 -15.91 16.18
C PRO A 210 7.42 -14.38 16.31
N TYR A 211 6.32 -13.84 15.81
CA TYR A 211 6.14 -12.38 15.71
C TYR A 211 6.23 -11.61 17.03
N LYS A 212 6.71 -10.39 16.92
CA LYS A 212 6.82 -9.38 17.98
C LYS A 212 6.47 -8.00 17.40
N GLU A 213 5.86 -7.13 18.18
CA GLU A 213 5.72 -5.69 17.88
C GLU A 213 6.15 -4.89 19.09
N ALA A 214 7.13 -4.01 18.92
CA ALA A 214 7.67 -3.14 19.96
C ALA A 214 8.17 -1.82 19.36
N PRO A 215 8.17 -0.71 20.14
CA PRO A 215 7.76 -0.57 21.56
C PRO A 215 6.25 -0.54 21.73
N LYS A 216 5.49 -0.44 20.65
CA LYS A 216 4.03 -0.40 20.61
C LYS A 216 3.50 -1.31 19.53
N THR A 217 2.27 -1.78 19.72
CA THR A 217 1.49 -2.47 18.70
C THR A 217 0.54 -1.48 18.05
N TYR A 218 0.47 -1.49 16.71
CA TYR A 218 -0.50 -0.69 15.98
C TYR A 218 -1.84 -1.42 15.92
N ILE A 219 -2.86 -0.88 16.60
CA ILE A 219 -4.19 -1.52 16.68
C ILE A 219 -5.09 -1.04 15.52
N ARG A 220 -5.13 0.26 15.29
CA ARG A 220 -5.93 0.91 14.26
C ARG A 220 -5.47 2.35 14.10
N LYS A 221 -6.05 3.08 13.14
CA LYS A 221 -5.77 4.49 12.92
C LYS A 221 -5.72 5.27 14.23
N LEU A 222 -4.60 5.96 14.46
CA LEU A 222 -4.33 6.80 15.64
C LEU A 222 -4.47 6.06 16.99
N THR A 223 -4.22 4.75 17.01
CA THR A 223 -4.31 3.95 18.24
C THR A 223 -3.13 2.99 18.34
N LEU A 224 -2.25 3.30 19.29
CA LEU A 224 -1.13 2.44 19.68
C LEU A 224 -1.44 1.76 21.03
N ALA A 225 -1.23 0.45 21.10
CA ALA A 225 -1.33 -0.36 22.31
C ALA A 225 0.07 -0.70 22.85
N PRO A 226 0.21 -1.27 24.04
CA PRO A 226 1.45 -1.86 24.52
C PRO A 226 2.02 -2.88 23.53
N SER A 227 3.31 -3.20 23.67
CA SER A 227 4.01 -4.20 22.85
C SER A 227 3.35 -5.58 22.92
N VAL A 228 3.56 -6.39 21.89
CA VAL A 228 3.18 -7.80 21.87
C VAL A 228 4.41 -8.66 21.56
N THR A 229 4.52 -9.80 22.26
CA THR A 229 5.52 -10.84 21.99
C THR A 229 4.83 -12.19 21.96
N ALA A 230 4.85 -12.85 20.82
CA ALA A 230 4.27 -14.17 20.66
C ALA A 230 5.26 -15.27 21.07
N PHE A 231 4.73 -16.34 21.66
CA PHE A 231 5.47 -17.53 22.04
C PHE A 231 4.85 -18.76 21.39
N GLN A 232 5.65 -19.50 20.63
CA GLN A 232 5.24 -20.73 19.97
C GLN A 232 5.81 -21.95 20.71
N LEU A 233 5.01 -23.01 20.82
CA LEU A 233 5.46 -24.28 21.37
C LEU A 233 6.45 -24.95 20.39
N LEU A 234 7.60 -25.35 20.90
CA LEU A 234 8.52 -26.28 20.27
C LEU A 234 8.65 -27.50 21.20
N LYS A 235 8.19 -28.66 20.73
CA LYS A 235 8.18 -29.87 21.57
C LYS A 235 9.56 -30.48 21.66
N LYS A 236 9.79 -31.24 22.70
CA LYS A 236 11.03 -31.98 22.90
C LYS A 236 11.41 -32.80 21.67
N GLY A 237 12.62 -32.57 21.19
CA GLY A 237 13.20 -33.23 20.00
C GLY A 237 12.77 -32.62 18.66
N GLU A 238 11.86 -31.66 18.64
CA GLU A 238 11.55 -30.90 17.43
C GLU A 238 12.62 -29.84 17.16
N SER A 239 12.78 -29.51 15.88
CA SER A 239 13.66 -28.44 15.42
C SER A 239 12.91 -27.52 14.47
N ILE A 240 13.22 -26.23 14.54
CA ILE A 240 12.77 -25.22 13.57
C ILE A 240 13.98 -24.59 12.90
N SER A 241 13.91 -24.40 11.59
CA SER A 241 14.92 -23.71 10.79
C SER A 241 14.37 -22.39 10.29
N LEU A 242 15.10 -21.31 10.54
CA LEU A 242 14.75 -19.95 10.21
C LEU A 242 15.83 -19.35 9.33
N THR A 243 15.47 -18.79 8.18
CA THR A 243 16.46 -18.24 7.23
C THR A 243 16.13 -16.82 6.87
N TRP A 244 17.15 -15.97 6.92
CA TRP A 244 17.10 -14.58 6.47
C TRP A 244 18.19 -14.34 5.42
N GLU A 245 17.92 -13.46 4.47
CA GLU A 245 18.92 -12.93 3.55
C GLU A 245 19.29 -11.52 3.94
N ILE A 246 20.60 -11.25 3.97
CA ILE A 246 21.16 -9.91 4.19
C ILE A 246 21.72 -9.44 2.86
N HIS A 247 21.28 -8.28 2.43
CA HIS A 247 21.72 -7.67 1.18
C HIS A 247 22.25 -6.26 1.46
N GLU A 248 23.44 -5.97 0.98
CA GLU A 248 24.08 -4.66 1.03
C GLU A 248 24.16 -4.05 -0.36
N GLY A 249 24.06 -2.73 -0.45
CA GLY A 249 24.15 -2.04 -1.71
C GLY A 249 24.46 -0.55 -1.55
N LYS A 250 24.42 0.15 -2.70
CA LYS A 250 24.60 1.60 -2.78
C LYS A 250 23.41 2.22 -3.51
N GLY A 251 23.08 3.45 -3.15
CA GLY A 251 22.08 4.26 -3.82
C GLY A 251 22.39 5.75 -3.63
N GLU A 252 22.13 6.56 -4.63
CA GLU A 252 22.38 8.00 -4.56
C GLU A 252 21.41 8.71 -3.61
N ASP A 253 20.18 8.21 -3.52
CA ASP A 253 19.14 8.76 -2.66
C ASP A 253 18.21 7.63 -2.14
N PHE A 254 17.28 8.00 -1.26
CA PHE A 254 16.32 7.06 -0.70
C PHE A 254 15.37 6.48 -1.75
N ALA A 255 15.08 7.23 -2.84
CA ALA A 255 14.23 6.74 -3.92
C ALA A 255 14.91 5.61 -4.71
N GLU A 256 16.20 5.75 -4.98
CA GLU A 256 16.99 4.70 -5.65
C GLU A 256 17.13 3.47 -4.75
N PHE A 257 17.37 3.67 -3.46
CA PHE A 257 17.36 2.58 -2.48
C PHE A 257 16.03 1.80 -2.48
N VAL A 258 14.89 2.49 -2.46
CA VAL A 258 13.56 1.85 -2.53
C VAL A 258 13.40 1.09 -3.86
N SER A 259 13.85 1.67 -4.97
CA SER A 259 13.77 1.04 -6.30
C SER A 259 14.57 -0.25 -6.37
N HIS A 260 15.85 -0.22 -5.98
CA HIS A 260 16.74 -1.39 -5.95
C HIS A 260 16.20 -2.49 -5.03
N THR A 261 15.70 -2.08 -3.85
CA THR A 261 15.13 -3.01 -2.88
C THR A 261 13.86 -3.67 -3.42
N TRP A 262 13.00 -2.91 -4.10
CA TRP A 262 11.79 -3.46 -4.70
C TRP A 262 12.13 -4.46 -5.83
N GLU A 263 13.06 -4.12 -6.72
CA GLU A 263 13.51 -5.02 -7.80
C GLU A 263 14.07 -6.33 -7.21
N TYR A 264 14.93 -6.21 -6.20
CA TYR A 264 15.47 -7.35 -5.48
C TYR A 264 14.38 -8.24 -4.88
N CYS A 265 13.41 -7.64 -4.20
CA CYS A 265 12.30 -8.38 -3.60
C CYS A 265 11.37 -9.00 -4.65
N TYR A 266 11.09 -8.28 -5.75
CA TYR A 266 10.31 -8.85 -6.85
C TYR A 266 10.96 -10.12 -7.42
N ASP A 267 12.28 -10.09 -7.69
CA ASP A 267 13.02 -11.23 -8.20
C ASP A 267 13.12 -12.36 -7.16
N THR A 268 13.06 -12.03 -5.88
CA THR A 268 13.09 -12.97 -4.77
C THR A 268 11.75 -13.70 -4.59
N PHE A 269 10.64 -12.96 -4.54
CA PHE A 269 9.30 -13.52 -4.28
C PHE A 269 8.59 -13.97 -5.55
N GLN A 270 8.93 -13.41 -6.71
CA GLN A 270 8.37 -13.76 -8.01
C GLN A 270 6.84 -13.91 -7.99
N PRO A 271 6.09 -12.88 -7.57
CA PRO A 271 4.65 -12.98 -7.42
C PRO A 271 4.00 -13.37 -8.75
N LYS A 272 3.16 -14.40 -8.71
CA LYS A 272 2.42 -14.86 -9.89
C LYS A 272 1.01 -14.28 -9.88
N PRO A 273 0.38 -14.06 -11.04
CA PRO A 273 -1.04 -13.75 -11.11
C PRO A 273 -1.88 -14.72 -10.27
N VAL A 274 -2.95 -14.22 -9.67
CA VAL A 274 -3.91 -15.08 -8.98
C VAL A 274 -4.78 -15.76 -10.02
N GLU A 275 -4.94 -17.06 -9.90
CA GLU A 275 -5.84 -17.82 -10.78
C GLU A 275 -7.28 -17.29 -10.61
N THR A 276 -7.92 -16.97 -11.71
CA THR A 276 -9.29 -16.47 -11.72
C THR A 276 -9.97 -16.79 -13.04
N ASP A 277 -11.22 -17.25 -12.97
CA ASP A 277 -12.09 -17.45 -14.12
C ASP A 277 -12.76 -16.16 -14.58
N TYR A 278 -12.60 -15.05 -13.83
CA TYR A 278 -13.28 -13.80 -14.10
C TYR A 278 -12.50 -12.97 -15.12
N THR A 279 -13.08 -12.76 -16.29
CA THR A 279 -12.56 -11.82 -17.28
C THR A 279 -12.82 -10.37 -16.86
N PRO A 280 -12.07 -9.38 -17.38
CA PRO A 280 -12.37 -7.97 -17.18
C PRO A 280 -13.80 -7.57 -17.57
N ASP A 281 -14.35 -8.14 -18.63
CA ASP A 281 -15.71 -7.84 -19.08
C ASP A 281 -16.76 -8.41 -18.12
N TYR A 282 -16.59 -9.65 -17.67
CA TYR A 282 -17.45 -10.23 -16.65
C TYR A 282 -17.38 -9.45 -15.33
N THR A 283 -16.18 -9.03 -14.93
CA THR A 283 -16.00 -8.19 -13.74
C THR A 283 -16.79 -6.88 -13.85
N LYS A 284 -16.73 -6.21 -15.01
CA LYS A 284 -17.53 -4.99 -15.25
C LYS A 284 -19.03 -5.26 -15.30
N GLU A 285 -19.45 -6.37 -15.84
CA GLU A 285 -20.87 -6.78 -15.81
C GLU A 285 -21.38 -6.86 -14.38
N ILE A 286 -20.67 -7.59 -13.50
CA ILE A 286 -21.01 -7.69 -12.09
C ILE A 286 -21.00 -6.33 -11.38
N LEU A 287 -19.93 -5.54 -11.56
CA LEU A 287 -19.83 -4.21 -10.95
C LEU A 287 -20.93 -3.25 -11.48
N SER A 288 -21.47 -3.48 -12.67
CA SER A 288 -22.54 -2.64 -13.24
C SER A 288 -23.85 -2.70 -12.43
N HIS A 289 -24.09 -3.78 -11.69
CA HIS A 289 -25.24 -3.88 -10.77
C HIS A 289 -25.22 -2.79 -9.70
N PHE A 290 -24.03 -2.42 -9.21
CA PHE A 290 -23.88 -1.32 -8.27
C PHE A 290 -24.43 0.00 -8.84
N PHE A 291 -24.21 0.33 -10.11
CA PHE A 291 -24.69 1.58 -10.71
C PHE A 291 -26.22 1.67 -10.82
N ILE A 292 -26.90 0.55 -10.85
CA ILE A 292 -28.37 0.50 -10.92
C ILE A 292 -28.95 0.52 -9.51
N GLU A 293 -28.52 -0.39 -8.68
CA GLU A 293 -29.14 -0.61 -7.37
C GLU A 293 -28.77 0.47 -6.33
N SER A 294 -27.64 1.12 -6.47
CA SER A 294 -27.22 2.23 -5.61
C SER A 294 -27.76 3.60 -6.07
N PHE A 295 -28.44 3.67 -7.23
CA PHE A 295 -28.88 4.94 -7.78
C PHE A 295 -29.98 5.59 -6.94
N VAL A 296 -29.80 6.86 -6.61
CA VAL A 296 -30.76 7.71 -5.90
C VAL A 296 -31.16 8.87 -6.81
N GLY A 297 -32.42 8.86 -7.27
CA GLY A 297 -32.96 9.79 -8.25
C GLY A 297 -34.01 10.77 -7.73
N ASP A 298 -34.26 10.81 -6.43
CA ASP A 298 -35.30 11.63 -5.78
C ASP A 298 -34.73 12.82 -4.98
N ARG A 299 -33.44 13.14 -5.20
CA ARG A 299 -32.71 14.21 -4.50
C ARG A 299 -32.30 15.32 -5.46
N PRO A 300 -32.03 16.56 -4.96
CA PRO A 300 -31.52 17.65 -5.79
C PRO A 300 -30.25 17.33 -6.58
N LEU A 301 -29.35 16.52 -5.99
CA LEU A 301 -28.27 15.83 -6.69
C LEU A 301 -28.66 14.36 -6.77
N ASN A 302 -28.69 13.82 -7.99
CA ASN A 302 -28.80 12.38 -8.17
C ASN A 302 -27.41 11.76 -8.07
N TYR A 303 -27.29 10.55 -7.56
CA TYR A 303 -26.02 9.91 -7.30
C TYR A 303 -26.13 8.39 -7.21
N ASN A 304 -25.01 7.73 -7.39
CA ASN A 304 -24.83 6.32 -7.07
C ASN A 304 -24.12 6.23 -5.71
N SER A 305 -24.61 5.39 -4.86
CA SER A 305 -24.13 5.14 -3.50
C SER A 305 -24.31 6.28 -2.48
N GLY A 306 -24.36 5.90 -1.24
CA GLY A 306 -24.00 6.76 -0.12
C GLY A 306 -22.54 6.56 0.24
N VAL A 307 -21.94 7.47 1.01
CA VAL A 307 -20.54 7.36 1.47
C VAL A 307 -20.52 6.35 2.56
N HIS A 308 -21.19 5.85 3.30
CA HIS A 308 -21.16 4.82 4.33
C HIS A 308 -22.39 3.91 4.23
N MET A 309 -22.21 2.78 3.59
CA MET A 309 -23.25 1.75 3.51
C MET A 309 -22.98 0.65 4.52
N ARG A 310 -24.05 0.04 5.03
CA ARG A 310 -23.91 -1.16 5.87
C ARG A 310 -23.68 -2.39 4.99
N THR A 311 -22.82 -3.29 5.45
CA THR A 311 -22.48 -4.52 4.69
C THR A 311 -23.61 -5.54 4.67
N ASP A 312 -24.48 -5.54 5.70
CA ASP A 312 -25.55 -6.51 5.88
C ASP A 312 -26.79 -6.29 4.99
N ASP A 313 -27.03 -5.07 4.52
CA ASP A 313 -28.19 -4.74 3.67
C ASP A 313 -27.84 -3.77 2.52
N CYS A 314 -26.64 -3.23 2.50
CA CYS A 314 -26.18 -2.23 1.52
C CYS A 314 -27.14 -1.03 1.39
N GLN A 315 -27.75 -0.60 2.49
CA GLN A 315 -28.62 0.57 2.50
C GLN A 315 -27.85 1.84 2.21
N ASN A 316 -28.39 2.64 1.29
CA ASN A 316 -27.86 3.97 1.00
C ASN A 316 -28.02 4.89 2.21
N THR A 317 -26.92 5.53 2.64
CA THR A 317 -26.91 6.40 3.82
C THR A 317 -27.48 7.79 3.56
N GLY A 318 -27.85 8.13 2.33
CA GLY A 318 -28.42 9.42 1.97
C GLY A 318 -27.39 10.53 1.75
N SER A 319 -26.13 10.21 1.55
CA SER A 319 -25.05 11.15 1.29
C SER A 319 -24.45 10.99 -0.11
N ALA A 320 -24.04 12.10 -0.73
CA ALA A 320 -23.35 12.16 -2.01
C ALA A 320 -21.99 12.85 -1.83
N GLU A 321 -20.96 12.34 -2.50
CA GLU A 321 -19.63 12.94 -2.51
C GLU A 321 -19.01 12.87 -3.90
N VAL A 322 -18.54 14.03 -4.40
CA VAL A 322 -18.07 14.16 -5.79
C VAL A 322 -16.77 13.41 -6.09
N GLY A 323 -15.89 13.34 -5.12
CA GLY A 323 -14.60 12.67 -5.19
C GLY A 323 -14.33 11.82 -3.95
N PHE A 324 -13.07 11.50 -3.66
CA PHE A 324 -12.58 10.74 -2.52
C PHE A 324 -13.32 9.40 -2.38
N VAL A 325 -14.20 9.21 -1.38
CA VAL A 325 -14.91 7.94 -1.16
C VAL A 325 -16.26 7.84 -1.90
N GLY A 326 -16.84 8.92 -2.36
CA GLY A 326 -18.11 8.90 -3.12
C GLY A 326 -17.93 8.68 -4.61
N ARG A 327 -17.05 9.46 -5.24
CA ARG A 327 -16.73 9.41 -6.69
C ARG A 327 -17.94 9.39 -7.62
N VAL A 328 -18.98 10.14 -7.25
CA VAL A 328 -20.29 10.09 -7.93
C VAL A 328 -20.16 10.37 -9.42
N LEU A 329 -19.43 11.42 -9.82
CA LEU A 329 -19.29 11.78 -11.23
C LEU A 329 -18.47 10.75 -12.04
N LEU A 330 -17.46 10.13 -11.40
CA LEU A 330 -16.68 9.09 -12.07
C LEU A 330 -17.49 7.81 -12.25
N ASN A 331 -18.27 7.42 -11.23
CA ASN A 331 -19.19 6.29 -11.34
C ASN A 331 -20.28 6.54 -12.37
N ALA A 332 -20.83 7.76 -12.45
CA ALA A 332 -21.77 8.14 -13.50
C ALA A 332 -21.14 8.02 -14.91
N PHE A 333 -19.88 8.46 -15.07
CA PHE A 333 -19.18 8.30 -16.34
C PHE A 333 -18.93 6.81 -16.67
N ASN A 334 -18.52 6.00 -15.72
CA ASN A 334 -18.34 4.57 -15.90
C ASN A 334 -19.64 3.88 -16.35
N ALA A 335 -20.75 4.20 -15.70
CA ALA A 335 -22.08 3.73 -16.07
C ALA A 335 -22.51 4.22 -17.48
N TRP A 336 -22.24 5.49 -17.81
CA TRP A 336 -22.53 6.10 -19.10
C TRP A 336 -21.78 5.40 -20.25
N GLU A 337 -20.45 5.29 -20.11
CA GLU A 337 -19.60 4.66 -21.12
C GLU A 337 -20.01 3.19 -21.36
N TYR A 338 -20.22 2.44 -20.26
CA TYR A 338 -20.64 1.04 -20.34
C TYR A 338 -22.04 0.88 -20.94
N GLY A 339 -22.96 1.76 -20.54
CA GLY A 339 -24.32 1.80 -21.06
C GLY A 339 -24.39 2.03 -22.57
N TRP A 340 -23.52 2.88 -23.10
CA TRP A 340 -23.41 3.10 -24.56
C TRP A 340 -22.75 1.90 -25.27
N LYS A 341 -21.67 1.36 -24.73
CA LYS A 341 -20.96 0.21 -25.33
C LYS A 341 -21.79 -1.06 -25.35
N ASN A 342 -22.64 -1.26 -24.35
CA ASN A 342 -23.42 -2.49 -24.16
C ASN A 342 -24.94 -2.30 -24.40
N ASN A 343 -25.34 -1.15 -24.92
CA ASN A 343 -26.74 -0.80 -25.21
C ASN A 343 -27.69 -0.95 -23.99
N ARG A 344 -27.20 -0.57 -22.78
CA ARG A 344 -27.95 -0.61 -21.51
C ARG A 344 -28.65 0.74 -21.29
N ALA A 345 -29.96 0.81 -21.58
CA ALA A 345 -30.76 2.03 -21.45
C ALA A 345 -30.83 2.54 -20.02
N ASP A 346 -31.02 1.63 -19.06
CA ASP A 346 -31.09 1.89 -17.62
C ASP A 346 -29.86 2.63 -17.09
N LEU A 347 -28.65 2.17 -17.45
CA LEU A 347 -27.40 2.82 -17.06
C LEU A 347 -27.25 4.20 -17.70
N LYS A 348 -27.61 4.36 -18.97
CA LYS A 348 -27.57 5.66 -19.66
C LYS A 348 -28.52 6.68 -19.02
N GLU A 349 -29.75 6.27 -18.71
CA GLU A 349 -30.76 7.14 -18.10
C GLU A 349 -30.34 7.60 -16.69
N ASN A 350 -29.85 6.69 -15.85
CA ASN A 350 -29.40 7.01 -14.50
C ASN A 350 -28.17 7.93 -14.54
N ALA A 351 -27.19 7.62 -15.36
CA ALA A 351 -25.98 8.46 -15.49
C ALA A 351 -26.31 9.86 -16.03
N ALA A 352 -27.20 9.97 -17.03
CA ALA A 352 -27.67 11.26 -17.53
C ALA A 352 -28.28 12.12 -16.42
N LYS A 353 -29.16 11.54 -15.58
CA LYS A 353 -29.76 12.24 -14.44
C LYS A 353 -28.72 12.74 -13.44
N VAL A 354 -27.64 11.98 -13.20
CA VAL A 354 -26.54 12.43 -12.34
C VAL A 354 -25.88 13.66 -12.96
N PHE A 355 -25.47 13.62 -14.23
CA PHE A 355 -24.84 14.76 -14.89
C PHE A 355 -25.76 15.98 -14.95
N ASP A 356 -27.04 15.80 -15.29
CA ASP A 356 -28.02 16.90 -15.40
C ASP A 356 -28.25 17.58 -14.04
N THR A 357 -28.44 16.82 -12.96
CA THR A 357 -28.68 17.40 -11.64
C THR A 357 -27.42 18.06 -11.06
N TYR A 358 -26.22 17.50 -11.30
CA TYR A 358 -24.98 18.15 -10.92
C TYR A 358 -24.71 19.44 -11.69
N LEU A 359 -25.02 19.48 -12.98
CA LEU A 359 -24.87 20.69 -13.78
C LEU A 359 -25.71 21.87 -13.21
N VAL A 360 -26.90 21.58 -12.71
CA VAL A 360 -27.85 22.58 -12.19
C VAL A 360 -27.58 22.88 -10.71
N ASN A 361 -27.43 21.86 -9.87
CA ASN A 361 -27.44 21.96 -8.41
C ASN A 361 -26.10 21.66 -7.73
N GLY A 362 -25.11 21.16 -8.47
CA GLY A 362 -23.89 20.60 -7.93
C GLY A 362 -22.74 21.58 -7.68
N PHE A 363 -23.03 22.91 -7.73
CA PHE A 363 -21.99 23.92 -7.59
C PHE A 363 -22.26 24.89 -6.42
N SER A 364 -21.19 25.28 -5.76
CA SER A 364 -21.19 26.38 -4.78
C SER A 364 -21.37 27.74 -5.46
N PRO A 365 -21.63 28.84 -4.72
CA PRO A 365 -21.70 30.18 -5.28
C PRO A 365 -20.46 30.61 -6.08
N ALA A 366 -19.25 30.25 -5.64
CA ALA A 366 -18.02 30.55 -6.38
C ALA A 366 -17.83 29.66 -7.61
N GLY A 367 -18.54 28.52 -7.69
CA GLY A 367 -18.54 27.61 -8.82
C GLY A 367 -17.66 26.37 -8.65
N PHE A 368 -17.33 25.99 -7.42
CA PHE A 368 -16.75 24.69 -7.08
C PHE A 368 -17.82 23.60 -7.00
N PHE A 369 -17.44 22.35 -7.22
CA PHE A 369 -18.35 21.26 -6.91
C PHE A 369 -18.71 21.25 -5.41
N LYS A 370 -19.99 20.99 -5.11
CA LYS A 370 -20.40 20.56 -3.79
C LYS A 370 -19.74 19.23 -3.48
N GLU A 371 -18.82 19.23 -2.52
CA GLU A 371 -17.97 18.06 -2.28
C GLU A 371 -18.71 16.93 -1.60
N PHE A 372 -19.43 17.26 -0.53
CA PHE A 372 -20.19 16.31 0.26
C PHE A 372 -21.52 16.92 0.70
N VAL A 373 -22.60 16.17 0.50
CA VAL A 373 -23.95 16.54 0.91
C VAL A 373 -24.59 15.35 1.63
N ASP A 374 -25.09 15.56 2.85
CA ASP A 374 -25.87 14.56 3.60
C ASP A 374 -27.33 15.00 3.68
N TYR A 375 -28.18 14.34 2.91
CA TYR A 375 -29.61 14.63 2.84
C TYR A 375 -30.42 14.23 4.09
N ARG A 376 -29.85 13.40 4.98
CA ARG A 376 -30.50 13.03 6.25
C ARG A 376 -30.42 14.13 7.26
N THR A 377 -29.31 14.88 7.27
CA THR A 377 -29.02 15.94 8.23
C THR A 377 -29.17 17.33 7.63
N GLY A 378 -29.24 17.46 6.29
CA GLY A 378 -29.15 18.71 5.58
C GLY A 378 -27.74 19.31 5.58
N TYR A 379 -26.73 18.56 5.96
CA TYR A 379 -25.33 19.03 5.98
C TYR A 379 -24.78 19.15 4.56
N GLU A 380 -24.10 20.24 4.28
CA GLU A 380 -23.30 20.45 3.08
C GLU A 380 -21.89 20.90 3.51
N GLU A 381 -20.86 20.26 2.95
CA GLU A 381 -19.46 20.60 3.24
C GLU A 381 -19.11 21.98 2.67
N THR A 382 -18.51 22.81 3.50
CA THR A 382 -18.13 24.21 3.17
C THR A 382 -16.61 24.41 3.05
N VAL A 383 -15.83 23.37 3.38
CA VAL A 383 -14.38 23.33 3.23
C VAL A 383 -14.04 22.39 2.08
N PHE A 384 -13.62 22.95 0.97
CA PHE A 384 -13.26 22.20 -0.22
C PHE A 384 -11.85 21.65 -0.15
N SER A 385 -11.59 20.53 -0.85
CA SER A 385 -10.27 19.94 -1.03
C SER A 385 -9.83 19.99 -2.49
N ILE A 386 -8.57 20.31 -2.72
CA ILE A 386 -8.02 20.31 -4.09
C ILE A 386 -8.20 18.93 -4.75
N ARG A 387 -8.12 17.86 -3.97
CA ARG A 387 -8.28 16.49 -4.46
C ARG A 387 -9.71 16.23 -4.97
N ARG A 388 -10.75 16.45 -4.16
CA ARG A 388 -12.14 16.19 -4.56
C ARG A 388 -12.56 17.02 -5.77
N GLN A 389 -12.15 18.30 -5.82
CA GLN A 389 -12.39 19.16 -6.97
C GLN A 389 -11.71 18.60 -8.23
N SER A 390 -10.45 18.18 -8.10
CA SER A 390 -9.68 17.60 -9.21
C SER A 390 -10.30 16.31 -9.73
N GLU A 391 -10.75 15.42 -8.85
CA GLU A 391 -11.40 14.16 -9.23
C GLU A 391 -12.74 14.39 -9.93
N GLY A 392 -13.52 15.40 -9.49
CA GLY A 392 -14.74 15.80 -10.17
C GLY A 392 -14.47 16.32 -11.58
N ILE A 393 -13.48 17.20 -11.76
CA ILE A 393 -13.09 17.74 -13.08
C ILE A 393 -12.55 16.61 -13.97
N TYR A 394 -11.74 15.71 -13.43
CA TYR A 394 -11.23 14.51 -14.12
C TYR A 394 -12.38 13.68 -14.71
N ALA A 395 -13.40 13.39 -13.94
CA ALA A 395 -14.55 12.63 -14.39
C ALA A 395 -15.31 13.34 -15.52
N ILE A 396 -15.52 14.66 -15.39
CA ILE A 396 -16.19 15.46 -16.41
C ILE A 396 -15.37 15.53 -17.72
N PHE A 397 -14.03 15.61 -17.66
CA PHE A 397 -13.23 15.58 -18.88
C PHE A 397 -13.36 14.25 -19.63
N HIS A 398 -13.40 13.13 -18.94
CA HIS A 398 -13.66 11.84 -19.57
C HIS A 398 -15.06 11.77 -20.21
N TYR A 399 -16.07 12.30 -19.51
CA TYR A 399 -17.43 12.43 -20.06
C TYR A 399 -17.43 13.31 -21.31
N LEU A 400 -16.87 14.51 -21.25
CA LEU A 400 -16.84 15.45 -22.38
C LEU A 400 -16.07 14.91 -23.58
N ASP A 401 -14.96 14.21 -23.37
CA ASP A 401 -14.18 13.59 -24.44
C ASP A 401 -14.95 12.44 -25.10
N PHE A 402 -15.59 11.58 -24.29
CA PHE A 402 -16.45 10.51 -24.80
C PHE A 402 -17.61 11.08 -25.63
N GLU A 403 -18.30 12.09 -25.12
CA GLU A 403 -19.40 12.76 -25.80
C GLU A 403 -18.96 13.41 -27.11
N LYS A 404 -17.86 14.15 -27.10
CA LYS A 404 -17.28 14.79 -28.29
C LYS A 404 -16.91 13.78 -29.38
N ARG A 405 -16.30 12.65 -29.01
CA ARG A 405 -15.98 11.57 -29.95
C ARG A 405 -17.22 10.93 -30.56
N ASN A 406 -18.35 10.99 -29.87
CA ASN A 406 -19.65 10.51 -30.34
C ASN A 406 -20.52 11.63 -30.95
N GLY A 407 -19.94 12.80 -31.26
CA GLY A 407 -20.61 13.90 -31.95
C GLY A 407 -21.55 14.74 -31.10
N ARG A 408 -21.54 14.56 -29.78
CA ARG A 408 -22.37 15.32 -28.83
C ARG A 408 -21.55 16.40 -28.16
N LYS A 409 -22.16 17.53 -27.79
CA LYS A 409 -21.54 18.71 -27.19
C LYS A 409 -22.27 19.10 -25.93
N HIS A 410 -21.51 19.55 -24.93
CA HIS A 410 -22.02 20.01 -23.64
C HIS A 410 -21.38 21.34 -23.22
N PRO A 411 -21.75 22.47 -23.92
CA PRO A 411 -21.10 23.76 -23.69
C PRO A 411 -21.27 24.29 -22.27
N GLU A 412 -22.35 23.93 -21.58
CA GLU A 412 -22.58 24.30 -20.18
C GLU A 412 -21.54 23.64 -19.25
N TRP A 413 -21.27 22.36 -19.43
CA TRP A 413 -20.23 21.65 -18.72
C TRP A 413 -18.83 22.18 -19.04
N GLU A 414 -18.55 22.46 -20.34
CA GLU A 414 -17.29 23.07 -20.75
C GLU A 414 -17.05 24.42 -20.06
N ALA A 415 -18.09 25.26 -19.95
CA ALA A 415 -18.02 26.55 -19.27
C ALA A 415 -17.74 26.40 -17.75
N LYS A 416 -18.42 25.45 -17.08
CA LYS A 416 -18.20 25.16 -15.65
C LYS A 416 -16.78 24.69 -15.37
N VAL A 417 -16.30 23.71 -16.13
CA VAL A 417 -14.94 23.16 -15.97
C VAL A 417 -13.87 24.23 -16.25
N ARG A 418 -14.04 25.04 -17.29
CA ARG A 418 -13.13 26.15 -17.59
C ARG A 418 -13.05 27.15 -16.44
N LYS A 419 -14.21 27.53 -15.87
CA LYS A 419 -14.25 28.43 -14.69
C LYS A 419 -13.48 27.83 -13.51
N MET A 420 -13.66 26.54 -13.21
CA MET A 420 -12.95 25.85 -12.12
C MET A 420 -11.43 25.83 -12.36
N LEU A 421 -11.00 25.53 -13.57
CA LEU A 421 -9.57 25.56 -13.92
C LEU A 421 -8.97 26.96 -13.80
N ASP A 422 -9.69 27.99 -14.21
CA ASP A 422 -9.25 29.40 -14.05
C ASP A 422 -9.12 29.77 -12.56
N VAL A 423 -9.96 29.22 -11.68
CA VAL A 423 -9.79 29.39 -10.23
C VAL A 423 -8.61 28.59 -9.69
N PHE A 424 -8.33 27.40 -10.23
CA PHE A 424 -7.12 26.65 -9.89
C PHE A 424 -5.86 27.47 -10.17
N LEU A 425 -5.81 28.21 -11.28
CA LEU A 425 -4.68 29.11 -11.56
C LEU A 425 -4.49 30.20 -10.47
N GLN A 426 -5.57 30.61 -9.80
CA GLN A 426 -5.52 31.58 -8.70
C GLN A 426 -5.11 30.94 -7.38
N LEU A 427 -5.48 29.68 -7.14
CA LEU A 427 -5.14 28.93 -5.94
C LEU A 427 -3.68 28.42 -5.92
N GLN A 428 -3.03 28.35 -7.09
CA GLN A 428 -1.67 27.84 -7.18
C GLN A 428 -0.68 28.80 -6.51
N ASN A 429 0.11 28.27 -5.58
CA ASN A 429 1.20 28.99 -4.94
C ASN A 429 2.33 29.29 -5.93
N PRO A 430 3.16 30.31 -5.68
CA PRO A 430 4.29 30.68 -6.57
C PRO A 430 5.28 29.53 -6.85
N GLU A 431 5.50 28.67 -5.86
CA GLU A 431 6.38 27.49 -5.97
C GLU A 431 5.74 26.30 -6.69
N GLY A 432 4.49 26.42 -7.13
CA GLY A 432 3.79 25.41 -7.91
C GLY A 432 2.87 24.47 -7.11
N SER A 433 2.88 24.51 -5.78
CA SER A 433 1.97 23.72 -4.94
C SER A 433 0.54 24.25 -4.97
N PHE A 434 -0.38 23.42 -4.48
CA PHE A 434 -1.75 23.79 -4.18
C PHE A 434 -2.06 23.61 -2.70
N PRO A 435 -2.93 24.46 -2.10
CA PRO A 435 -3.42 24.21 -0.75
C PRO A 435 -4.22 22.90 -0.74
N ARG A 436 -4.11 22.15 0.35
CA ARG A 436 -4.88 20.91 0.52
C ARG A 436 -6.37 21.19 0.69
N LYS A 437 -6.72 22.22 1.51
CA LYS A 437 -8.09 22.61 1.80
C LYS A 437 -8.26 24.13 1.77
N PHE A 438 -9.42 24.58 1.27
CA PHE A 438 -9.78 25.98 1.10
C PHE A 438 -11.31 26.18 1.21
N LYS A 439 -11.77 27.41 1.27
CA LYS A 439 -13.20 27.75 1.30
C LYS A 439 -13.67 28.39 -0.02
N ASP A 440 -14.96 28.62 -0.15
CA ASP A 440 -15.58 29.21 -1.34
C ASP A 440 -15.06 30.63 -1.68
N ASP A 441 -14.64 31.39 -0.67
CA ASP A 441 -13.98 32.69 -0.81
C ASP A 441 -12.46 32.62 -1.08
N LEU A 442 -11.92 31.40 -1.37
CA LEU A 442 -10.52 31.08 -1.57
C LEU A 442 -9.62 31.24 -0.33
N SER A 443 -10.17 31.47 0.84
CA SER A 443 -9.40 31.46 2.08
C SER A 443 -8.85 30.04 2.36
N ILE A 444 -7.55 29.97 2.72
CA ILE A 444 -6.86 28.72 2.89
C ILE A 444 -7.09 28.16 4.30
N VAL A 445 -7.53 26.91 4.36
CA VAL A 445 -7.76 26.15 5.61
C VAL A 445 -6.56 25.25 5.94
N ASP A 446 -6.03 24.56 4.93
CA ASP A 446 -4.83 23.70 5.04
C ASP A 446 -3.92 23.97 3.84
N LYS A 447 -2.75 24.50 4.11
CA LYS A 447 -1.76 24.89 3.10
C LYS A 447 -0.75 23.76 2.76
N SER A 448 -0.94 22.56 3.32
CA SER A 448 -0.08 21.41 2.99
C SER A 448 -0.13 21.12 1.48
N GLY A 449 1.04 21.04 0.86
CA GLY A 449 1.20 20.81 -0.58
C GLY A 449 1.07 19.34 -1.02
N GLY A 450 0.88 18.40 -0.10
CA GLY A 450 0.93 16.96 -0.38
C GLY A 450 -0.13 16.45 -1.37
N SER A 451 -1.31 17.11 -1.46
CA SER A 451 -2.35 16.78 -2.43
C SER A 451 -2.17 17.45 -3.81
N THR A 452 -1.10 18.24 -4.01
CA THR A 452 -0.79 18.92 -5.28
C THR A 452 -0.79 18.00 -6.50
N PRO A 453 -0.31 16.74 -6.44
CA PRO A 453 -0.33 15.85 -7.60
C PRO A 453 -1.72 15.69 -8.23
N SER A 454 -2.78 15.65 -7.43
CA SER A 454 -4.15 15.50 -7.95
C SER A 454 -4.59 16.66 -8.84
N ALA A 455 -4.15 17.89 -8.55
CA ALA A 455 -4.48 19.08 -9.33
C ALA A 455 -3.79 19.12 -10.71
N THR A 456 -2.68 18.44 -10.86
CA THR A 456 -1.95 18.39 -12.13
C THR A 456 -2.79 17.70 -13.23
N LEU A 457 -3.55 16.67 -12.87
CA LEU A 457 -4.33 15.89 -13.83
C LEU A 457 -5.34 16.76 -14.61
N PRO A 458 -6.29 17.45 -13.96
CA PRO A 458 -7.26 18.28 -14.69
C PRO A 458 -6.61 19.47 -15.41
N LEU A 459 -5.46 19.98 -14.96
CA LEU A 459 -4.73 21.03 -15.66
C LEU A 459 -4.18 20.54 -17.00
N VAL A 460 -3.53 19.36 -17.02
CA VAL A 460 -3.03 18.75 -18.28
C VAL A 460 -4.18 18.38 -19.20
N MET A 461 -5.26 17.80 -18.67
CA MET A 461 -6.46 17.49 -19.45
C MET A 461 -7.12 18.76 -20.00
N GLY A 462 -7.19 19.85 -19.22
CA GLY A 462 -7.71 21.14 -19.64
C GLY A 462 -6.90 21.75 -20.79
N TYR A 463 -5.56 21.70 -20.70
CA TYR A 463 -4.70 22.09 -21.81
C TYR A 463 -5.01 21.28 -23.08
N LYS A 464 -5.09 19.97 -22.96
CA LYS A 464 -5.35 19.09 -24.12
C LYS A 464 -6.72 19.38 -24.74
N TYR A 465 -7.77 19.52 -23.91
CA TYR A 465 -9.14 19.69 -24.37
C TYR A 465 -9.40 21.09 -24.93
N PHE A 466 -9.03 22.15 -24.19
CA PHE A 466 -9.29 23.55 -24.53
C PHE A 466 -8.19 24.23 -25.34
N LYS A 467 -7.00 23.63 -25.46
CA LYS A 467 -5.81 24.23 -26.10
C LYS A 467 -5.32 25.50 -25.40
N ASP A 468 -5.65 25.70 -24.14
CA ASP A 468 -5.24 26.85 -23.34
C ASP A 468 -3.90 26.56 -22.66
N LYS A 469 -2.84 27.26 -23.10
CA LYS A 469 -1.47 27.05 -22.60
C LYS A 469 -1.31 27.40 -21.12
N ARG A 470 -2.14 28.28 -20.55
CA ARG A 470 -2.07 28.67 -19.13
C ARG A 470 -2.16 27.43 -18.22
N TYR A 471 -3.01 26.46 -18.58
CA TYR A 471 -3.16 25.23 -17.82
C TYR A 471 -1.91 24.34 -17.88
N LEU A 472 -1.27 24.24 -19.05
CA LEU A 472 -0.01 23.50 -19.18
C LEU A 472 1.13 24.17 -18.38
N GLU A 473 1.25 25.49 -18.45
CA GLU A 473 2.27 26.22 -17.66
C GLU A 473 2.05 26.06 -16.15
N SER A 474 0.80 26.05 -15.71
CA SER A 474 0.47 25.73 -14.32
C SER A 474 0.86 24.29 -13.96
N ALA A 475 0.53 23.31 -14.82
CA ALA A 475 0.90 21.91 -14.62
C ALA A 475 2.41 21.68 -14.59
N LYS A 476 3.19 22.41 -15.40
CA LYS A 476 4.65 22.36 -15.36
C LYS A 476 5.22 22.91 -14.05
N ARG A 477 4.66 24.01 -13.53
CA ARG A 477 5.06 24.49 -12.20
C ARG A 477 4.72 23.49 -11.10
N THR A 478 3.56 22.78 -11.20
CA THR A 478 3.29 21.69 -10.25
C THR A 478 4.35 20.60 -10.36
N ALA A 479 4.76 20.21 -11.56
CA ALA A 479 5.78 19.18 -11.75
C ALA A 479 7.13 19.54 -11.12
N GLU A 480 7.55 20.80 -11.23
CA GLU A 480 8.76 21.29 -10.56
C GLU A 480 8.65 21.15 -9.02
N TYR A 481 7.49 21.50 -8.46
CA TYR A 481 7.22 21.28 -7.04
C TYR A 481 7.23 19.80 -6.68
N LEU A 482 6.55 18.94 -7.48
CA LEU A 482 6.50 17.49 -7.24
C LEU A 482 7.90 16.87 -7.27
N GLU A 483 8.71 17.24 -8.26
CA GLU A 483 10.08 16.76 -8.36
C GLU A 483 10.89 17.14 -7.12
N LYS A 484 10.89 18.42 -6.76
CA LYS A 484 11.72 18.96 -5.69
C LYS A 484 11.28 18.50 -4.29
N GLU A 485 9.96 18.49 -4.01
CA GLU A 485 9.45 18.35 -2.66
C GLU A 485 8.91 16.95 -2.35
N LEU A 486 8.46 16.19 -3.36
CA LEU A 486 7.91 14.86 -3.18
C LEU A 486 8.82 13.77 -3.75
N ILE A 487 9.10 13.81 -5.07
CA ILE A 487 9.72 12.68 -5.77
C ILE A 487 11.19 12.51 -5.39
N SER A 488 11.99 13.59 -5.44
CA SER A 488 13.41 13.52 -5.07
C SER A 488 13.63 13.21 -3.59
N LYS A 489 12.65 13.52 -2.74
CA LYS A 489 12.72 13.25 -1.29
C LYS A 489 12.05 11.94 -0.91
N SER A 490 11.36 11.29 -1.84
CA SER A 490 10.46 10.16 -1.55
C SER A 490 9.51 10.47 -0.39
N ASP A 491 8.91 11.66 -0.41
CA ASP A 491 8.06 12.20 0.65
C ASP A 491 6.65 12.44 0.10
N TYR A 492 5.87 11.36 -0.03
CA TYR A 492 4.52 11.37 -0.60
C TYR A 492 3.49 11.31 0.52
N PHE A 493 2.72 12.37 0.69
CA PHE A 493 1.88 12.54 1.87
C PHE A 493 0.55 13.24 1.59
N SER A 494 -0.38 13.08 2.51
CA SER A 494 -1.62 13.87 2.64
C SER A 494 -2.53 13.85 1.40
N SER A 495 -2.52 12.79 0.59
CA SER A 495 -3.52 12.60 -0.46
C SER A 495 -4.80 11.98 0.11
N THR A 496 -4.68 11.03 1.02
CA THR A 496 -5.80 10.56 1.85
C THR A 496 -6.31 11.71 2.71
N LEU A 497 -7.56 12.13 2.53
CA LEU A 497 -8.06 13.40 3.10
C LEU A 497 -8.23 13.39 4.62
N ASP A 498 -8.22 12.24 5.22
CA ASP A 498 -8.39 12.02 6.65
C ASP A 498 -7.07 11.67 7.38
N ALA A 499 -5.92 11.70 6.68
CA ALA A 499 -4.59 11.43 7.21
C ALA A 499 -3.56 12.47 6.74
N ASN A 500 -2.44 12.61 7.45
CA ASN A 500 -1.34 13.52 7.10
C ASN A 500 -0.01 12.79 6.87
N CYS A 501 0.01 11.48 6.98
CA CYS A 501 1.19 10.62 6.84
C CYS A 501 1.61 10.41 5.39
N GLU A 502 2.67 9.66 5.21
CA GLU A 502 3.01 9.04 3.94
C GLU A 502 1.88 8.10 3.52
N ASP A 503 1.46 8.20 2.26
CA ASP A 503 0.37 7.39 1.73
C ASP A 503 0.58 6.91 0.29
N LYS A 504 0.01 5.75 -0.01
CA LYS A 504 0.04 5.14 -1.35
C LYS A 504 -0.57 6.06 -2.40
N GLU A 505 -1.70 6.68 -2.07
CA GLU A 505 -2.46 7.47 -3.04
C GLU A 505 -1.68 8.69 -3.50
N ALA A 506 -0.90 9.34 -2.61
CA ALA A 506 -0.04 10.46 -2.98
C ALA A 506 1.01 10.06 -4.02
N SER A 507 1.61 8.87 -3.88
CA SER A 507 2.57 8.36 -4.85
C SER A 507 1.91 7.96 -6.18
N LEU A 508 0.72 7.38 -6.14
CA LEU A 508 -0.07 7.07 -7.35
C LEU A 508 -0.45 8.34 -8.13
N TYR A 509 -0.92 9.38 -7.43
CA TYR A 509 -1.22 10.65 -8.09
C TYR A 509 0.03 11.33 -8.64
N ALA A 510 1.18 11.28 -7.95
CA ALA A 510 2.44 11.83 -8.45
C ALA A 510 2.91 11.10 -9.73
N ALA A 511 2.84 9.77 -9.74
CA ALA A 511 3.14 8.98 -10.94
C ALA A 511 2.19 9.33 -12.10
N THR A 512 0.89 9.48 -11.83
CA THR A 512 -0.10 9.83 -12.85
C THR A 512 0.10 11.26 -13.37
N ALA A 513 0.42 12.21 -12.49
CA ALA A 513 0.68 13.61 -12.85
C ALA A 513 1.86 13.72 -13.83
N THR A 514 2.98 13.08 -13.52
CA THR A 514 4.17 13.08 -14.38
C THR A 514 3.96 12.28 -15.67
N TYR A 515 3.21 11.18 -15.61
CA TYR A 515 2.79 10.42 -16.78
C TYR A 515 1.96 11.27 -17.75
N TYR A 516 0.97 12.03 -17.27
CA TYR A 516 0.16 12.93 -18.12
C TYR A 516 1.02 14.00 -18.79
N LEU A 517 1.97 14.57 -18.06
CA LEU A 517 2.92 15.51 -18.62
C LEU A 517 3.81 14.85 -19.70
N ALA A 518 4.28 13.62 -19.47
CA ALA A 518 5.03 12.87 -20.47
C ALA A 518 4.23 12.63 -21.74
N LEU A 519 2.92 12.36 -21.64
CA LEU A 519 2.02 12.13 -22.80
C LEU A 519 1.81 13.39 -23.67
N VAL A 520 1.97 14.60 -23.11
CA VAL A 520 1.80 15.87 -23.86
C VAL A 520 3.12 16.53 -24.21
N SER A 521 4.24 16.04 -23.72
CA SER A 521 5.59 16.57 -23.95
C SER A 521 6.34 15.82 -25.05
N GLN A 522 7.49 16.37 -25.52
CA GLN A 522 8.34 15.76 -26.55
C GLN A 522 9.82 15.90 -26.19
N GLY A 523 10.67 15.06 -26.78
CA GLY A 523 12.13 15.11 -26.63
C GLY A 523 12.56 15.02 -25.18
N LYS A 524 13.53 15.87 -24.78
CA LYS A 524 14.11 15.87 -23.42
C LYS A 524 13.08 16.10 -22.30
N GLU A 525 12.07 16.93 -22.56
CA GLU A 525 11.02 17.17 -21.56
C GLU A 525 10.19 15.91 -21.31
N ARG A 526 9.86 15.16 -22.37
CA ARG A 526 9.19 13.85 -22.23
C ARG A 526 10.07 12.85 -21.48
N GLU A 527 11.35 12.76 -21.81
CA GLU A 527 12.30 11.88 -21.12
C GLU A 527 12.38 12.22 -19.63
N HIS A 528 12.44 13.52 -19.29
CA HIS A 528 12.45 13.98 -17.92
C HIS A 528 11.20 13.53 -17.13
N TYR A 529 10.00 13.80 -17.64
CA TYR A 529 8.76 13.38 -16.98
C TYR A 529 8.61 11.85 -16.93
N THR A 530 9.10 11.14 -17.94
CA THR A 530 9.13 9.66 -17.91
C THR A 530 10.02 9.14 -16.77
N GLY A 531 11.17 9.77 -16.55
CA GLY A 531 12.07 9.48 -15.42
C GLY A 531 11.42 9.73 -14.06
N LEU A 532 10.72 10.87 -13.91
CA LEU A 532 9.96 11.15 -12.68
C LEU A 532 8.83 10.16 -12.45
N THR A 533 8.12 9.78 -13.51
CA THR A 533 7.07 8.75 -13.43
C THR A 533 7.64 7.41 -12.93
N LYS A 534 8.79 6.99 -13.46
CA LYS A 534 9.46 5.77 -13.02
C LYS A 534 9.83 5.81 -11.53
N LYS A 535 10.42 6.92 -11.06
CA LYS A 535 10.76 7.09 -9.62
C LYS A 535 9.53 7.03 -8.73
N ALA A 536 8.47 7.76 -9.07
CA ALA A 536 7.21 7.73 -8.31
C ALA A 536 6.53 6.36 -8.36
N ALA A 537 6.61 5.64 -9.50
CA ALA A 537 6.05 4.32 -9.65
C ALA A 537 6.76 3.28 -8.76
N TYR A 538 8.07 3.30 -8.62
CA TYR A 538 8.77 2.40 -7.70
C TYR A 538 8.37 2.62 -6.24
N PHE A 539 8.22 3.89 -5.83
CA PHE A 539 7.72 4.17 -4.50
C PHE A 539 6.27 3.69 -4.31
N ALA A 540 5.41 3.90 -5.30
CA ALA A 540 4.04 3.38 -5.27
C ALA A 540 4.00 1.85 -5.19
N LEU A 541 4.88 1.16 -5.93
CA LEU A 541 5.02 -0.30 -5.89
C LEU A 541 5.39 -0.83 -4.51
N SER A 542 6.12 -0.06 -3.70
CA SER A 542 6.51 -0.46 -2.35
C SER A 542 5.33 -0.66 -1.38
N TRP A 543 4.16 -0.13 -1.71
CA TRP A 543 2.94 -0.34 -0.94
C TRP A 543 2.22 -1.65 -1.26
N TYR A 544 2.52 -2.28 -2.41
CA TYR A 544 1.82 -3.48 -2.89
C TYR A 544 2.51 -4.75 -2.46
N TYR A 545 1.72 -5.71 -1.97
CA TYR A 545 2.21 -6.99 -1.46
C TYR A 545 2.84 -7.83 -2.58
N LEU A 546 4.06 -8.29 -2.34
CA LEU A 546 4.76 -9.24 -3.21
C LEU A 546 4.57 -10.71 -2.77
N TRP A 547 3.85 -10.94 -1.67
CA TRP A 547 3.67 -12.23 -1.02
C TRP A 547 2.26 -12.41 -0.47
N ASP A 548 1.93 -13.61 -0.05
CA ASP A 548 0.64 -13.93 0.54
C ASP A 548 0.74 -14.03 2.06
N VAL A 549 0.01 -13.18 2.76
CA VAL A 549 -0.12 -13.23 4.22
C VAL A 549 -0.86 -14.51 4.61
N PRO A 550 -0.34 -15.29 5.59
CA PRO A 550 -1.03 -16.48 6.07
C PRO A 550 -2.22 -16.10 6.97
N PHE A 551 -3.22 -16.96 6.97
CA PHE A 551 -4.43 -16.82 7.78
C PHE A 551 -4.58 -18.03 8.71
N ALA A 552 -5.20 -17.79 9.88
CA ALA A 552 -5.61 -18.84 10.77
C ALA A 552 -6.99 -19.43 10.34
N PRO A 553 -7.28 -20.69 10.63
CA PRO A 553 -8.61 -21.26 10.41
C PRO A 553 -9.69 -20.43 11.13
N GLY A 554 -10.84 -20.19 10.46
CA GLY A 554 -11.94 -19.37 10.97
C GLY A 554 -11.74 -17.86 10.85
N GLN A 555 -10.65 -17.39 10.24
CA GLN A 555 -10.51 -16.01 9.82
C GLN A 555 -11.13 -15.84 8.43
N MET A 556 -12.03 -14.88 8.30
CA MET A 556 -12.88 -14.69 7.12
C MET A 556 -12.09 -14.66 5.80
N LEU A 557 -10.99 -13.91 5.74
CA LEU A 557 -10.19 -13.81 4.53
C LEU A 557 -9.45 -15.11 4.20
N GLY A 558 -9.07 -15.86 5.21
CA GLY A 558 -8.49 -17.20 5.04
C GLY A 558 -9.51 -18.21 4.51
N ASP A 559 -10.73 -18.16 5.05
CA ASP A 559 -11.83 -19.07 4.64
C ASP A 559 -12.26 -18.82 3.18
N ILE A 560 -12.17 -17.58 2.69
CA ILE A 560 -12.36 -17.27 1.25
C ILE A 560 -11.09 -17.56 0.41
N GLY A 561 -9.97 -17.90 1.03
CA GLY A 561 -8.71 -18.19 0.32
C GLY A 561 -8.00 -16.98 -0.27
N LEU A 562 -8.19 -15.76 0.30
CA LEU A 562 -7.60 -14.53 -0.20
C LEU A 562 -6.08 -14.64 -0.34
N LYS A 563 -5.57 -14.25 -1.50
CA LYS A 563 -4.15 -14.03 -1.79
C LYS A 563 -3.87 -12.54 -1.72
N THR A 564 -2.94 -12.12 -0.84
CA THR A 564 -2.68 -10.69 -0.62
C THR A 564 -1.71 -10.08 -1.63
N ARG A 565 -0.93 -10.88 -2.37
CA ARG A 565 -0.07 -10.38 -3.43
C ARG A 565 -0.85 -9.54 -4.44
N GLY A 566 -0.33 -8.37 -4.79
CA GLY A 566 -0.99 -7.41 -5.67
C GLY A 566 -1.99 -6.46 -4.99
N TRP A 567 -2.37 -6.69 -3.72
CA TRP A 567 -3.10 -5.72 -2.92
C TRP A 567 -2.14 -4.67 -2.34
N GLY A 568 -2.61 -3.47 -2.05
CA GLY A 568 -1.79 -2.39 -1.51
C GLY A 568 -2.25 -1.88 -0.16
N ASN A 569 -1.32 -1.65 0.78
CA ASN A 569 -1.60 -0.90 2.00
C ASN A 569 -2.00 0.55 1.66
N VAL A 570 -2.89 1.13 2.44
CA VAL A 570 -3.41 2.49 2.19
C VAL A 570 -2.38 3.56 2.56
N SER A 571 -1.92 3.53 3.80
CA SER A 571 -1.00 4.54 4.35
C SER A 571 -0.36 4.06 5.66
N VAL A 572 0.60 4.81 6.17
CA VAL A 572 1.19 4.56 7.50
C VAL A 572 0.13 4.59 8.61
N GLU A 573 -0.84 5.50 8.51
CA GLU A 573 -1.94 5.62 9.50
C GLU A 573 -3.10 4.65 9.27
N ASN A 574 -3.20 4.05 8.08
CA ASN A 574 -4.25 3.11 7.69
C ASN A 574 -3.62 1.83 7.15
N ASN A 575 -3.13 0.98 8.05
CA ASN A 575 -2.46 -0.28 7.69
C ASN A 575 -3.49 -1.39 7.44
N HIS A 576 -4.30 -1.22 6.41
CA HIS A 576 -5.17 -2.23 5.79
C HIS A 576 -4.97 -2.21 4.28
N ILE A 577 -5.39 -3.23 3.58
CA ILE A 577 -5.28 -3.32 2.13
C ILE A 577 -6.57 -2.88 1.45
N ASP A 578 -6.44 -2.32 0.25
CA ASP A 578 -7.55 -1.82 -0.54
C ASP A 578 -7.33 -1.99 -2.06
N VAL A 579 -8.36 -1.62 -2.82
CA VAL A 579 -8.38 -1.68 -4.28
C VAL A 579 -7.97 -0.36 -4.95
N PHE A 580 -7.50 0.64 -4.22
CA PHE A 580 -7.14 1.90 -4.84
C PHE A 580 -5.85 1.76 -5.66
N ILE A 581 -6.02 1.70 -6.95
CA ILE A 581 -4.95 1.59 -7.93
C ILE A 581 -4.94 2.75 -8.93
N PHE A 582 -6.09 3.42 -9.11
CA PHE A 582 -6.27 4.49 -10.09
C PHE A 582 -5.76 4.05 -11.48
N GLU A 583 -5.01 4.86 -12.21
CA GLU A 583 -4.46 4.48 -13.53
C GLU A 583 -3.14 3.67 -13.46
N PHE A 584 -2.73 3.21 -12.30
CA PHE A 584 -1.39 2.71 -12.07
C PHE A 584 -1.01 1.48 -12.92
N ALA A 585 -1.96 0.56 -13.15
CA ALA A 585 -1.70 -0.58 -14.04
C ALA A 585 -1.38 -0.15 -15.49
N SER A 586 -2.06 0.90 -15.98
CA SER A 586 -1.75 1.50 -17.30
C SER A 586 -0.37 2.13 -17.31
N ILE A 587 0.00 2.85 -16.24
CA ILE A 587 1.33 3.44 -16.07
C ILE A 587 2.41 2.37 -16.04
N LEU A 588 2.22 1.29 -15.30
CA LEU A 588 3.17 0.17 -15.24
C LEU A 588 3.37 -0.48 -16.62
N ASN A 589 2.28 -0.73 -17.34
CA ASN A 589 2.35 -1.26 -18.70
C ASN A 589 3.05 -0.31 -19.68
N TRP A 590 2.88 1.00 -19.51
CA TRP A 590 3.58 2.01 -20.29
C TRP A 590 5.06 2.07 -19.93
N LEU A 591 5.43 2.12 -18.65
CA LEU A 591 6.82 2.10 -18.19
C LEU A 591 7.56 0.82 -18.62
N SER A 592 6.87 -0.33 -18.61
CA SER A 592 7.43 -1.58 -19.11
C SER A 592 7.91 -1.47 -20.56
N LYS A 593 7.18 -0.77 -21.40
CA LYS A 593 7.53 -0.53 -22.81
C LYS A 593 8.63 0.53 -22.96
N GLU A 594 8.54 1.64 -22.22
CA GLU A 594 9.52 2.75 -22.30
C GLU A 594 10.93 2.31 -21.86
N TYR A 595 11.01 1.45 -20.84
CA TYR A 595 12.29 1.01 -20.27
C TYR A 595 12.68 -0.42 -20.60
N SER A 596 11.85 -1.15 -21.35
CA SER A 596 12.02 -2.61 -21.57
C SER A 596 12.15 -3.39 -20.24
N GLU A 597 11.39 -2.96 -19.21
CA GLU A 597 11.39 -3.53 -17.87
C GLU A 597 10.13 -4.40 -17.65
N PRO A 598 10.25 -5.73 -17.82
CA PRO A 598 9.08 -6.60 -17.80
C PRO A 598 8.41 -6.74 -16.43
N ARG A 599 9.14 -6.50 -15.30
CA ARG A 599 8.58 -6.60 -13.95
C ARG A 599 7.35 -5.70 -13.79
N PHE A 600 7.33 -4.51 -14.41
CA PHE A 600 6.20 -3.60 -14.34
C PHE A 600 4.92 -4.19 -14.92
N SER A 601 4.96 -4.70 -16.15
CA SER A 601 3.77 -5.27 -16.79
C SER A 601 3.35 -6.60 -16.15
N GLN A 602 4.30 -7.42 -15.72
CA GLN A 602 4.02 -8.66 -14.99
C GLN A 602 3.32 -8.37 -13.66
N PHE A 603 3.78 -7.37 -12.92
CA PHE A 603 3.15 -7.02 -11.65
C PHE A 603 1.80 -6.31 -11.83
N ALA A 604 1.62 -5.54 -12.91
CA ALA A 604 0.30 -5.00 -13.28
C ALA A 604 -0.74 -6.13 -13.49
N GLU A 605 -0.32 -7.27 -14.05
CA GLU A 605 -1.18 -8.45 -14.19
C GLU A 605 -1.48 -9.11 -12.84
N VAL A 606 -0.48 -9.21 -11.94
CA VAL A 606 -0.69 -9.69 -10.56
C VAL A 606 -1.76 -8.84 -9.87
N ILE A 607 -1.62 -7.52 -9.91
CA ILE A 607 -2.61 -6.59 -9.35
C ILE A 607 -3.99 -6.81 -9.98
N SER A 608 -4.07 -6.85 -11.31
CA SER A 608 -5.33 -7.01 -12.03
C SER A 608 -6.07 -8.29 -11.68
N THR A 609 -5.37 -9.40 -11.51
CA THR A 609 -5.98 -10.69 -11.12
C THR A 609 -6.35 -10.72 -9.65
N SER A 610 -5.51 -10.15 -8.78
CA SER A 610 -5.74 -10.11 -7.33
C SER A 610 -6.98 -9.32 -6.95
N MET A 611 -7.26 -8.21 -7.64
CA MET A 611 -8.42 -7.36 -7.37
C MET A 611 -9.76 -8.00 -7.78
N ARG A 612 -9.78 -9.16 -8.43
CA ARG A 612 -11.02 -9.88 -8.76
C ARG A 612 -11.46 -10.87 -7.68
N GLN A 613 -10.64 -11.15 -6.68
CA GLN A 613 -10.90 -12.18 -5.67
C GLN A 613 -12.13 -11.92 -4.79
N LEU A 614 -12.42 -10.65 -4.51
CA LEU A 614 -13.57 -10.26 -3.68
C LEU A 614 -14.75 -9.72 -4.52
N LEU A 615 -14.83 -10.09 -5.79
CA LEU A 615 -15.93 -9.69 -6.68
C LEU A 615 -17.25 -10.31 -6.18
N PRO A 616 -18.23 -9.48 -5.71
CA PRO A 616 -19.46 -9.99 -5.12
C PRO A 616 -20.51 -10.24 -6.20
N TYR A 617 -20.89 -11.52 -6.36
CA TYR A 617 -21.98 -11.97 -7.23
C TYR A 617 -22.83 -13.01 -6.49
N GLU A 618 -23.96 -13.42 -7.07
CA GLU A 618 -24.86 -14.41 -6.46
C GLU A 618 -24.11 -15.73 -6.18
N GLY A 619 -24.14 -16.15 -4.92
CA GLY A 619 -23.38 -17.32 -4.43
C GLY A 619 -21.93 -17.03 -3.99
N HIS A 620 -21.42 -15.81 -4.22
CA HIS A 620 -20.08 -15.38 -3.79
C HIS A 620 -20.09 -13.90 -3.39
N LEU A 621 -20.83 -13.57 -2.32
CA LEU A 621 -21.01 -12.18 -1.90
C LEU A 621 -19.87 -11.63 -1.05
N CYS A 622 -18.90 -12.43 -0.64
CA CYS A 622 -17.70 -12.01 0.10
C CYS A 622 -18.02 -11.20 1.38
N GLY A 623 -19.14 -11.50 2.05
CA GLY A 623 -19.55 -10.83 3.29
C GLY A 623 -20.33 -9.53 3.12
N VAL A 624 -20.67 -9.12 1.90
CA VAL A 624 -21.61 -8.02 1.61
C VAL A 624 -22.95 -8.56 1.11
N ALA A 625 -24.02 -7.77 1.28
CA ALA A 625 -25.38 -8.28 1.02
C ALA A 625 -25.76 -8.29 -0.46
N LYS A 626 -25.08 -7.56 -1.34
CA LYS A 626 -25.51 -7.34 -2.72
C LYS A 626 -24.40 -7.52 -3.74
N CYS A 627 -24.82 -8.07 -4.89
CA CYS A 627 -24.01 -8.17 -6.10
C CYS A 627 -23.47 -6.80 -6.56
N GLY A 628 -22.21 -6.74 -6.95
CA GLY A 628 -21.55 -5.53 -7.46
C GLY A 628 -21.08 -4.51 -6.40
N TYR A 629 -21.42 -4.71 -5.12
CA TYR A 629 -20.99 -3.83 -4.02
C TYR A 629 -19.64 -4.27 -3.46
N TYR A 630 -18.59 -3.93 -4.16
CA TYR A 630 -17.24 -4.42 -3.81
C TYR A 630 -16.80 -3.93 -2.42
N PRO A 631 -16.31 -4.83 -1.53
CA PRO A 631 -15.97 -4.49 -0.15
C PRO A 631 -14.71 -3.61 -0.06
N GLU A 632 -14.64 -2.85 1.03
CA GLU A 632 -13.45 -2.06 1.37
C GLU A 632 -12.95 -2.36 2.78
N VAL A 633 -11.81 -1.75 3.13
CA VAL A 633 -11.14 -1.87 4.43
C VAL A 633 -10.90 -3.33 4.77
N VAL A 634 -10.14 -3.99 3.89
CA VAL A 634 -9.81 -5.40 4.02
C VAL A 634 -8.69 -5.56 5.06
N GLN A 635 -9.03 -6.14 6.21
CA GLN A 635 -8.11 -6.33 7.33
C GLN A 635 -7.33 -7.62 7.16
N HIS A 636 -6.13 -7.52 6.67
CA HIS A 636 -5.23 -8.66 6.41
C HIS A 636 -4.27 -8.96 7.56
N THR A 637 -4.33 -8.18 8.64
CA THR A 637 -3.53 -8.35 9.86
C THR A 637 -4.41 -8.52 11.08
N ASN A 638 -3.83 -8.78 12.25
CA ASN A 638 -4.54 -8.82 13.54
C ASN A 638 -4.91 -7.42 14.03
N TRP A 639 -5.55 -6.64 13.20
CA TRP A 639 -6.08 -5.37 13.59
C TRP A 639 -7.36 -5.53 14.44
N ASP A 640 -7.80 -4.44 15.06
CA ASP A 640 -8.90 -4.42 16.03
C ASP A 640 -10.27 -4.69 15.42
N TYR A 641 -10.41 -4.36 14.15
CA TYR A 641 -11.61 -4.61 13.37
C TYR A 641 -11.55 -5.97 12.69
N GLY A 642 -12.65 -6.40 12.13
CA GLY A 642 -12.75 -7.66 11.44
C GLY A 642 -12.93 -8.85 12.40
N LYS A 643 -13.67 -9.82 11.93
CA LYS A 643 -13.96 -11.05 12.68
C LYS A 643 -12.69 -11.88 12.84
N ASN A 644 -12.35 -12.23 14.07
CA ASN A 644 -11.13 -12.95 14.41
C ASN A 644 -9.85 -12.27 13.92
N GLY A 645 -9.88 -10.92 13.80
CA GLY A 645 -8.73 -10.10 13.46
C GLY A 645 -8.45 -9.92 11.98
N LYS A 646 -8.89 -10.86 11.12
CA LYS A 646 -8.63 -10.79 9.66
C LYS A 646 -9.92 -10.98 8.87
N GLY A 647 -10.52 -9.89 8.48
CA GLY A 647 -11.81 -9.83 7.80
C GLY A 647 -12.07 -8.43 7.27
N TYR A 648 -13.33 -8.01 7.27
CA TYR A 648 -13.66 -6.63 6.96
C TYR A 648 -13.66 -5.77 8.22
N TYR A 649 -13.41 -4.47 8.00
CA TYR A 649 -13.22 -3.47 9.02
C TYR A 649 -14.35 -3.39 10.04
N ASN A 650 -15.59 -3.26 9.55
CA ASN A 650 -16.80 -3.07 10.35
C ASN A 650 -18.03 -3.37 9.49
N ASP A 651 -19.19 -2.98 9.99
CA ASP A 651 -20.47 -3.14 9.29
C ASP A 651 -20.73 -2.01 8.27
N ILE A 652 -19.79 -1.09 8.05
CA ILE A 652 -19.93 0.07 7.18
C ILE A 652 -18.80 0.08 6.14
N PHE A 653 -19.14 0.38 4.89
CA PHE A 653 -18.19 0.50 3.80
C PHE A 653 -18.66 1.54 2.77
N ALA A 654 -17.78 1.96 1.87
CA ALA A 654 -18.05 2.95 0.84
C ALA A 654 -17.80 2.38 -0.57
N PRO A 655 -18.73 1.61 -1.13
CA PRO A 655 -18.51 0.90 -2.40
C PRO A 655 -18.36 1.84 -3.60
N GLY A 656 -18.77 3.09 -3.49
CA GLY A 656 -18.60 4.07 -4.58
C GLY A 656 -17.15 4.27 -4.99
N TRP A 657 -16.23 4.32 -4.02
CA TRP A 657 -14.83 4.49 -4.35
C TRP A 657 -14.12 3.17 -4.70
N THR A 658 -14.56 2.04 -4.19
CA THR A 658 -13.96 0.76 -4.55
C THR A 658 -14.31 0.34 -5.97
N VAL A 659 -15.55 0.56 -6.39
CA VAL A 659 -16.02 0.27 -7.76
C VAL A 659 -15.34 1.17 -8.79
N ALA A 660 -15.16 2.46 -8.50
CA ALA A 660 -14.57 3.40 -9.45
C ALA A 660 -13.14 3.03 -9.91
N PRO A 661 -12.14 2.81 -9.02
CA PRO A 661 -10.79 2.44 -9.43
C PRO A 661 -10.70 1.01 -10.00
N LEU A 662 -11.55 0.08 -9.55
CA LEU A 662 -11.65 -1.23 -10.19
C LEU A 662 -12.12 -1.10 -11.63
N TRP A 663 -13.09 -0.24 -11.89
CA TRP A 663 -13.58 0.02 -13.24
C TRP A 663 -12.49 0.61 -14.13
N GLU A 664 -11.68 1.54 -13.59
CA GLU A 664 -10.53 2.10 -14.31
C GLU A 664 -9.47 1.04 -14.61
N LEU A 665 -9.16 0.18 -13.63
CA LEU A 665 -8.23 -0.94 -13.80
C LEU A 665 -8.65 -1.85 -14.99
N PHE A 666 -9.96 -2.10 -15.12
CA PHE A 666 -10.52 -2.92 -16.21
C PHE A 666 -10.91 -2.11 -17.46
N SER A 667 -10.50 -0.85 -17.53
CA SER A 667 -10.69 0.04 -18.68
C SER A 667 -9.34 0.65 -19.13
N PRO A 668 -8.33 -0.17 -19.45
CA PRO A 668 -6.99 0.32 -19.74
C PRO A 668 -6.98 1.22 -21.00
N GLY A 669 -6.05 2.17 -21.02
CA GLY A 669 -5.82 3.05 -22.17
C GLY A 669 -6.75 4.26 -22.24
N ARG A 670 -7.53 4.58 -21.21
CA ARG A 670 -8.37 5.80 -21.18
C ARG A 670 -7.54 7.07 -21.29
N ALA A 671 -6.43 7.18 -20.55
CA ALA A 671 -5.56 8.32 -20.61
C ALA A 671 -4.91 8.47 -21.99
N GLU A 672 -4.32 7.41 -22.54
CA GLU A 672 -3.72 7.46 -23.87
C GLU A 672 -4.76 7.82 -24.94
N GLN A 673 -5.99 7.33 -24.81
CA GLN A 673 -7.08 7.69 -25.74
C GLN A 673 -7.42 9.18 -25.63
N PHE A 674 -7.51 9.73 -24.42
CA PHE A 674 -7.77 11.16 -24.17
C PHE A 674 -6.66 12.04 -24.77
N PHE A 675 -5.40 11.63 -24.63
CA PHE A 675 -4.23 12.38 -25.07
C PHE A 675 -3.83 12.11 -26.55
N ARG A 676 -4.44 11.16 -27.24
CA ARG A 676 -4.21 10.98 -28.68
C ARG A 676 -4.51 12.26 -29.47
N LYS A 677 -3.74 12.47 -30.53
CA LYS A 677 -3.87 13.65 -31.44
C LYS A 677 -5.13 13.58 -32.28
#